data_15d18ac0cddfcd7ce4dd5ef0c19b9cdd
#
_entry.id   15d18ac0cddfcd7ce4dd5ef0c19b9cdd
#
_cell.length_a   1.000
_cell.length_b   1.000
_cell.length_c   1.000
_cell.angle_alpha   90.00
_cell.angle_beta   90.00
_cell.angle_gamma   90.00
#
_symmetry.space_group_name_H-M   'P 1'
#
loop_
_entity.id
_entity.type
_entity.pdbx_description
1 polymer ?
#
loop_
_entity_poly.entity_id
_entity_poly.type
_entity_poly.pdbx_seq_one_letter_code
_entity_poly.pdbx_strand_id
1 'polypeptide(L)'
;MILDPVTFCFDENGTIYVGETQRQDRGVEDNRNSPFWVIDDLASRTVDDRYRIFEKWAHKRENGINFYREWADEIIRLRDTDDDGVADERIRFAGPFDEVLDGTGSGILAIDGDVWYTNIPHMWRLRDTDNDGVADQQESLQRGFGVRVALRGHDMHGLRLGPDGRVYWSIGDRGYHLELPDGRVLEDPHSGAVFRCERDGSNIEVIYRGLRNPQELAFDQYGYLFTGDNNSDSEDRARVVYIAEGGQTGWDMAYQTLNGDNDRGPWVQEAVWKMDHPGRPAWALPPLSYIGSGPSGLTYLPGTGMPDRYKNRFLLCDFRGSPQNSSVLAFGVEPSGAGFEVVDIHPFVKNILCTDVEVGWDGRVYVSDWVKGWGSSETGRIIRVEHESAQADPVIAESAKLVQDGFGQRSTNELTQLLAHADQRIRLRAQWALADRGEDAIDAFEGVVSGDHQLARIHAIWGLGMVDRLHGPSTRAMEVVQSQMWDDDAEIRGQAARILGDARFDPARDDMFDLVFDMEPRVAYHAIMSLGKIGHPEAVDAVAEVLWTNNDKDKFLRHACVFALAQLGNRVALITLLGDAQPPVRLGALLALRQMGDPAVALALRDPDVFIAAEAARAIHDAEIESAMPALANLAGGLLLDDTREGRSIGRRVIEAAVRRGSPRDAAAIAQIAVNSDAPSIVRLEAARALATWANPGPRDRVTGRFRAIEPRSPAPIAAAIGAWLPQLAAEDGDLGEQGRAAAAALGVDLDPAAMLTLLQDKSQSVASRVDCLRYLAQHETLASVAIELALASPSAVVRAAGMRAVVDDAAALVLAAAAIESGDLAERRAAFEIIASRRGPAELGRLRQSTPDEAMLDLLEAMSPDQEMDAKWSAARVGGDVERGRWIVENHASASCVRCHVVDGRGGIAGPSLDGVGSRLNAAELLQSVIDPQKVVVDGYGTVSAMPEMRETLTPREVRDIVAYLATCTEIDS
;
A
#
# COMPACT_ATOMS: atom_id res chain seq x y z
N MET A 1 -15.73 -14.27 -27.51
CA MET A 1 -14.34 -13.83 -27.26
C MET A 1 -14.40 -12.82 -26.14
N ILE A 2 -13.56 -12.95 -25.16
CA ILE A 2 -13.43 -12.05 -24.00
C ILE A 2 -12.14 -11.26 -24.17
N LEU A 3 -12.14 -9.97 -23.80
CA LEU A 3 -11.00 -9.09 -23.94
C LEU A 3 -10.58 -8.58 -22.57
N ASP A 4 -9.35 -8.89 -22.16
CA ASP A 4 -8.75 -8.38 -20.93
C ASP A 4 -9.71 -8.45 -19.70
N PRO A 5 -10.19 -9.66 -19.31
CA PRO A 5 -11.13 -9.83 -18.22
C PRO A 5 -10.47 -9.51 -16.87
N VAL A 6 -11.05 -8.63 -16.08
CA VAL A 6 -10.56 -8.27 -14.75
C VAL A 6 -11.28 -9.05 -13.67
N THR A 7 -12.62 -9.09 -13.72
CA THR A 7 -13.49 -9.69 -12.72
C THR A 7 -14.70 -10.31 -13.38
N PHE A 8 -15.34 -11.27 -12.73
CA PHE A 8 -16.58 -11.85 -13.21
C PHE A 8 -17.44 -12.40 -12.06
N CYS A 9 -18.74 -12.54 -12.30
CA CYS A 9 -19.66 -13.16 -11.36
C CYS A 9 -20.73 -13.98 -12.09
N PHE A 10 -21.50 -14.76 -11.33
CA PHE A 10 -22.66 -15.52 -11.80
C PHE A 10 -23.94 -14.94 -11.23
N ASP A 11 -24.99 -14.82 -12.07
CA ASP A 11 -26.34 -14.67 -11.56
C ASP A 11 -26.95 -16.00 -11.11
N GLU A 12 -28.19 -15.96 -10.66
CA GLU A 12 -28.93 -17.13 -10.19
C GLU A 12 -29.21 -18.17 -11.28
N ASN A 13 -29.15 -17.78 -12.55
CA ASN A 13 -29.40 -18.66 -13.72
C ASN A 13 -28.09 -19.22 -14.30
N GLY A 14 -26.95 -18.88 -13.73
CA GLY A 14 -25.63 -19.27 -14.24
C GLY A 14 -25.11 -18.39 -15.38
N THR A 15 -25.78 -17.28 -15.68
CA THR A 15 -25.27 -16.25 -16.60
C THR A 15 -24.00 -15.64 -16.03
N ILE A 16 -22.99 -15.45 -16.85
CA ILE A 16 -21.71 -14.86 -16.44
C ILE A 16 -21.70 -13.39 -16.85
N TYR A 17 -21.43 -12.51 -15.91
CA TYR A 17 -21.11 -11.11 -16.16
C TYR A 17 -19.62 -10.89 -15.98
N VAL A 18 -18.97 -10.30 -17.00
CA VAL A 18 -17.51 -10.10 -17.05
C VAL A 18 -17.20 -8.63 -17.17
N GLY A 19 -16.41 -8.08 -16.26
CA GLY A 19 -15.79 -6.77 -16.41
C GLY A 19 -14.59 -6.87 -17.34
N GLU A 20 -14.70 -6.26 -18.54
CA GLU A 20 -13.61 -6.12 -19.50
C GLU A 20 -13.01 -4.73 -19.43
N THR A 21 -11.67 -4.61 -19.44
CA THR A 21 -11.00 -3.30 -19.46
C THR A 21 -10.15 -3.14 -20.72
N GLN A 22 -10.27 -1.97 -21.36
CA GLN A 22 -9.34 -1.51 -22.38
C GLN A 22 -8.53 -0.31 -21.92
N ARG A 23 -8.75 0.15 -20.69
CA ARG A 23 -8.16 1.37 -20.11
C ARG A 23 -6.81 1.14 -19.44
N GLN A 24 -6.46 -0.12 -19.17
CA GLN A 24 -5.16 -0.46 -18.57
C GLN A 24 -4.02 -0.01 -19.48
N ASP A 25 -3.15 0.88 -19.01
CA ASP A 25 -2.13 1.61 -19.78
C ASP A 25 -2.64 2.63 -20.83
N ARG A 26 -3.96 2.85 -20.93
CA ARG A 26 -4.61 3.61 -22.00
C ARG A 26 -5.67 4.60 -21.51
N GLY A 27 -5.44 5.32 -20.43
CA GLY A 27 -6.39 6.28 -19.84
C GLY A 27 -6.46 6.21 -18.33
N VAL A 28 -5.98 5.14 -17.72
CA VAL A 28 -5.75 5.03 -16.27
C VAL A 28 -4.30 5.31 -15.96
N GLU A 29 -4.05 6.34 -15.16
CA GLU A 29 -2.72 6.88 -14.89
C GLU A 29 -2.04 6.26 -13.68
N ASP A 30 -0.71 6.47 -13.62
CA ASP A 30 0.17 5.93 -12.60
C ASP A 30 1.25 6.96 -12.24
N ASN A 31 1.43 7.24 -10.95
CA ASN A 31 2.41 8.21 -10.46
C ASN A 31 3.85 7.84 -10.81
N ARG A 32 4.15 6.55 -11.00
CA ARG A 32 5.49 6.08 -11.41
C ARG A 32 5.88 6.58 -12.78
N ASN A 33 4.92 6.68 -13.71
CA ASN A 33 5.14 7.15 -15.08
C ASN A 33 4.98 8.66 -15.25
N SER A 34 4.43 9.35 -14.24
CA SER A 34 4.08 10.77 -14.31
C SER A 34 4.52 11.55 -13.05
N PRO A 35 5.82 11.58 -12.73
CA PRO A 35 6.33 12.16 -11.48
C PRO A 35 6.11 13.68 -11.39
N PHE A 36 5.78 14.36 -12.49
CA PHE A 36 5.59 15.81 -12.56
C PHE A 36 4.36 16.30 -11.77
N TRP A 37 3.38 15.46 -11.50
CA TRP A 37 2.17 15.86 -10.75
C TRP A 37 2.09 15.27 -9.33
N VAL A 38 3.10 14.55 -8.86
CA VAL A 38 3.07 13.86 -7.55
C VAL A 38 2.72 14.81 -6.41
N ILE A 39 3.19 16.07 -6.43
CA ILE A 39 2.85 17.04 -5.37
C ILE A 39 1.37 17.43 -5.44
N ASP A 40 0.82 17.63 -6.65
CA ASP A 40 -0.61 17.92 -6.83
C ASP A 40 -1.45 16.71 -6.36
N ASP A 41 -1.01 15.49 -6.69
CA ASP A 41 -1.67 14.26 -6.28
C ASP A 41 -1.66 14.09 -4.74
N LEU A 42 -0.52 14.31 -4.10
CA LEU A 42 -0.43 14.28 -2.64
C LEU A 42 -1.27 15.38 -1.95
N ALA A 43 -1.57 16.47 -2.64
CA ALA A 43 -2.43 17.53 -2.13
C ALA A 43 -3.93 17.28 -2.33
N SER A 44 -4.31 16.30 -3.16
CA SER A 44 -5.72 16.00 -3.48
C SER A 44 -6.48 15.51 -2.25
N ARG A 45 -7.71 15.98 -2.10
CA ARG A 45 -8.65 15.62 -1.03
C ARG A 45 -9.97 15.06 -1.55
N THR A 46 -10.32 15.36 -2.79
CA THR A 46 -11.57 14.95 -3.44
C THR A 46 -11.30 14.43 -4.85
N VAL A 47 -12.24 13.71 -5.42
CA VAL A 47 -12.16 13.27 -6.82
C VAL A 47 -12.13 14.43 -7.82
N ASP A 48 -12.69 15.57 -7.45
CA ASP A 48 -12.65 16.78 -8.28
C ASP A 48 -11.24 17.41 -8.31
N ASP A 49 -10.43 17.22 -7.25
CA ASP A 49 -9.02 17.61 -7.27
C ASP A 49 -8.24 16.74 -8.26
N ARG A 50 -8.52 15.44 -8.34
CA ARG A 50 -7.93 14.56 -9.36
C ARG A 50 -8.31 15.01 -10.79
N TYR A 51 -9.55 15.42 -11.00
CA TYR A 51 -9.95 16.00 -12.29
C TYR A 51 -9.12 17.23 -12.65
N ARG A 52 -8.91 18.15 -11.67
CA ARG A 52 -8.08 19.35 -11.87
C ARG A 52 -6.62 19.02 -12.20
N ILE A 53 -6.08 17.93 -11.65
CA ILE A 53 -4.74 17.43 -12.02
C ILE A 53 -4.72 17.06 -13.49
N PHE A 54 -5.67 16.25 -13.95
CA PHE A 54 -5.74 15.84 -15.35
C PHE A 54 -5.93 17.05 -16.29
N GLU A 55 -6.79 18.00 -15.93
CA GLU A 55 -6.97 19.24 -16.68
C GLU A 55 -5.67 20.08 -16.73
N LYS A 56 -5.01 20.33 -15.60
CA LYS A 56 -3.77 21.09 -15.48
C LYS A 56 -2.66 20.51 -16.36
N TRP A 57 -2.54 19.19 -16.38
CA TRP A 57 -1.45 18.47 -17.04
C TRP A 57 -1.85 17.86 -18.40
N ALA A 58 -3.07 18.14 -18.89
CA ALA A 58 -3.57 17.64 -20.17
C ALA A 58 -2.63 17.92 -21.36
N HIS A 59 -1.91 19.04 -21.33
CA HIS A 59 -0.91 19.40 -22.36
C HIS A 59 0.27 18.41 -22.47
N LYS A 60 0.42 17.49 -21.52
CA LYS A 60 1.41 16.39 -21.53
C LYS A 60 0.90 15.15 -22.28
N ARG A 61 -0.36 15.12 -22.70
CA ARG A 61 -1.02 14.00 -23.39
C ARG A 61 -1.33 14.39 -24.84
N GLU A 62 -1.26 13.41 -25.75
CA GLU A 62 -1.38 13.65 -27.18
C GLU A 62 -2.70 14.36 -27.54
N ASN A 63 -3.84 13.89 -27.04
CA ASN A 63 -5.16 14.48 -27.30
C ASN A 63 -5.67 15.37 -26.16
N GLY A 64 -4.74 15.87 -25.31
CA GLY A 64 -5.13 16.68 -24.15
C GLY A 64 -6.02 15.88 -23.19
N ILE A 65 -7.06 16.50 -22.65
CA ILE A 65 -7.98 15.85 -21.70
C ILE A 65 -8.76 14.68 -22.35
N ASN A 66 -8.92 14.65 -23.68
CA ASN A 66 -9.62 13.59 -24.37
C ASN A 66 -8.85 12.26 -24.36
N PHE A 67 -7.54 12.26 -24.09
CA PHE A 67 -6.75 11.05 -23.86
C PHE A 67 -7.42 10.09 -22.87
N TYR A 68 -8.07 10.62 -21.84
CA TYR A 68 -8.74 9.85 -20.80
C TYR A 68 -10.08 9.26 -21.23
N ARG A 69 -10.55 9.57 -22.46
CA ARG A 69 -11.84 9.11 -23.00
C ARG A 69 -11.70 8.27 -24.28
N GLU A 70 -10.48 7.95 -24.68
CA GLU A 70 -10.22 7.20 -25.92
C GLU A 70 -10.55 5.71 -25.80
N TRP A 71 -10.53 5.18 -24.58
CA TRP A 71 -10.75 3.78 -24.28
C TRP A 71 -11.80 3.64 -23.18
N ALA A 72 -12.51 2.53 -23.18
CA ALA A 72 -13.62 2.28 -22.29
C ALA A 72 -13.49 0.94 -21.57
N ASP A 73 -14.09 0.84 -20.39
CA ASP A 73 -14.43 -0.42 -19.76
C ASP A 73 -15.87 -0.80 -20.12
N GLU A 74 -16.15 -2.10 -20.17
CA GLU A 74 -17.48 -2.64 -20.51
C GLU A 74 -17.82 -3.81 -19.59
N ILE A 75 -19.11 -4.06 -19.40
CA ILE A 75 -19.60 -5.30 -18.78
C ILE A 75 -20.19 -6.16 -19.90
N ILE A 76 -19.69 -7.37 -20.00
CA ILE A 76 -20.13 -8.37 -20.98
C ILE A 76 -20.95 -9.44 -20.27
N ARG A 77 -22.10 -9.74 -20.83
CA ARG A 77 -22.93 -10.88 -20.45
C ARG A 77 -22.65 -12.06 -21.36
N LEU A 78 -22.38 -13.23 -20.76
CA LEU A 78 -22.11 -14.49 -21.47
C LEU A 78 -23.11 -15.55 -21.05
N ARG A 79 -23.57 -16.36 -22.01
CA ARG A 79 -24.43 -17.51 -21.76
C ARG A 79 -23.97 -18.69 -22.65
N ASP A 80 -24.09 -19.88 -22.09
CA ASP A 80 -24.05 -21.17 -22.77
C ASP A 80 -25.52 -21.53 -23.01
N THR A 81 -25.99 -21.42 -24.27
CA THR A 81 -27.43 -21.59 -24.57
C THR A 81 -27.78 -23.00 -25.02
N ASP A 82 -26.78 -23.83 -25.30
CA ASP A 82 -26.96 -25.23 -25.72
C ASP A 82 -26.36 -26.28 -24.78
N ASP A 83 -25.86 -25.80 -23.60
CA ASP A 83 -25.30 -26.59 -22.49
C ASP A 83 -24.08 -27.46 -22.91
N ASP A 84 -23.30 -27.02 -23.91
CA ASP A 84 -22.09 -27.72 -24.33
C ASP A 84 -20.84 -27.38 -23.48
N GLY A 85 -20.98 -26.42 -22.60
CA GLY A 85 -19.93 -25.95 -21.69
C GLY A 85 -19.06 -24.85 -22.29
N VAL A 86 -19.48 -24.28 -23.45
CA VAL A 86 -18.84 -23.12 -24.09
C VAL A 86 -19.88 -22.02 -24.26
N ALA A 87 -19.60 -20.83 -23.78
CA ALA A 87 -20.49 -19.69 -23.97
C ALA A 87 -20.61 -19.32 -25.45
N ASP A 88 -21.82 -19.33 -26.01
CA ASP A 88 -22.14 -19.03 -27.40
C ASP A 88 -22.90 -17.71 -27.59
N GLU A 89 -23.44 -17.12 -26.51
CA GLU A 89 -24.02 -15.79 -26.51
C GLU A 89 -23.10 -14.79 -25.81
N ARG A 90 -22.79 -13.67 -26.50
CA ARG A 90 -22.03 -12.54 -25.94
C ARG A 90 -22.74 -11.23 -26.23
N ILE A 91 -23.19 -10.54 -25.19
CA ILE A 91 -23.89 -9.26 -25.27
C ILE A 91 -23.13 -8.24 -24.41
N ARG A 92 -22.97 -6.98 -24.86
CA ARG A 92 -22.55 -5.89 -24.01
C ARG A 92 -23.72 -5.51 -23.09
N PHE A 93 -23.59 -5.86 -21.82
CA PHE A 93 -24.61 -5.57 -20.81
C PHE A 93 -24.66 -4.09 -20.42
N ALA A 94 -23.49 -3.47 -20.17
CA ALA A 94 -23.38 -2.06 -19.81
C ALA A 94 -22.05 -1.44 -20.28
N GLY A 95 -22.02 -0.10 -20.32
CA GLY A 95 -20.90 0.71 -20.79
C GLY A 95 -21.26 1.45 -22.10
N PRO A 96 -20.34 2.24 -22.70
CA PRO A 96 -18.94 2.38 -22.28
C PRO A 96 -18.79 3.18 -20.98
N PHE A 97 -17.83 2.80 -20.12
CA PHE A 97 -17.33 3.60 -19.02
C PHE A 97 -16.04 4.27 -19.48
N ASP A 98 -16.14 5.54 -19.92
CA ASP A 98 -15.09 6.28 -20.62
C ASP A 98 -14.95 7.73 -20.16
N GLU A 99 -15.47 8.06 -18.98
CA GLU A 99 -15.32 9.40 -18.44
C GLU A 99 -13.88 9.66 -17.96
N VAL A 100 -13.50 10.94 -17.87
CA VAL A 100 -12.13 11.36 -17.51
C VAL A 100 -11.65 10.77 -16.19
N LEU A 101 -12.56 10.63 -15.22
CA LEU A 101 -12.25 10.12 -13.89
C LEU A 101 -12.44 8.61 -13.75
N ASP A 102 -12.95 7.91 -14.76
CA ASP A 102 -13.15 6.47 -14.65
C ASP A 102 -11.81 5.75 -14.51
N GLY A 103 -11.79 4.76 -13.62
CA GLY A 103 -10.66 3.88 -13.38
C GLY A 103 -10.77 2.58 -14.17
N THR A 104 -10.16 1.53 -13.64
CA THR A 104 -10.39 0.15 -14.06
C THR A 104 -11.54 -0.43 -13.26
N GLY A 105 -12.59 -0.88 -13.91
CA GLY A 105 -13.69 -1.57 -13.25
C GLY A 105 -13.30 -2.96 -12.80
N SER A 106 -13.33 -3.24 -11.51
CA SER A 106 -12.69 -4.44 -10.95
C SER A 106 -13.51 -5.16 -9.87
N GLY A 107 -14.77 -4.80 -9.67
CA GLY A 107 -15.68 -5.52 -8.80
C GLY A 107 -17.04 -5.65 -9.45
N ILE A 108 -17.60 -6.86 -9.48
CA ILE A 108 -18.92 -7.14 -10.07
C ILE A 108 -19.68 -8.15 -9.20
N LEU A 109 -20.98 -7.91 -9.01
CA LEU A 109 -21.86 -8.79 -8.25
C LEU A 109 -23.26 -8.79 -8.88
N ALA A 110 -23.75 -9.95 -9.30
CA ALA A 110 -25.12 -10.11 -9.75
C ALA A 110 -25.98 -10.73 -8.64
N ILE A 111 -27.07 -10.06 -8.29
CA ILE A 111 -27.99 -10.55 -7.27
C ILE A 111 -29.40 -9.95 -7.44
N ASP A 112 -30.41 -10.82 -7.35
CA ASP A 112 -31.84 -10.46 -7.34
C ASP A 112 -32.23 -9.55 -8.54
N GLY A 113 -31.60 -9.75 -9.71
CA GLY A 113 -31.81 -9.01 -10.94
C GLY A 113 -31.06 -7.68 -11.05
N ASP A 114 -30.27 -7.29 -10.04
CA ASP A 114 -29.35 -6.16 -10.10
C ASP A 114 -27.92 -6.64 -10.38
N VAL A 115 -27.15 -5.86 -11.14
CA VAL A 115 -25.71 -6.00 -11.28
C VAL A 115 -25.04 -4.78 -10.64
N TRP A 116 -24.30 -5.03 -9.58
CA TRP A 116 -23.46 -4.03 -8.94
C TRP A 116 -22.10 -4.01 -9.60
N TYR A 117 -21.56 -2.82 -9.79
CA TYR A 117 -20.27 -2.65 -10.46
C TYR A 117 -19.46 -1.53 -9.83
N THR A 118 -18.20 -1.79 -9.58
CA THR A 118 -17.26 -0.78 -9.07
C THR A 118 -16.38 -0.26 -10.20
N ASN A 119 -16.51 1.03 -10.48
CA ASN A 119 -15.59 1.79 -11.34
C ASN A 119 -15.44 3.18 -10.75
N ILE A 120 -14.26 3.50 -10.21
CA ILE A 120 -14.05 4.84 -9.63
C ILE A 120 -14.39 5.92 -10.66
N PRO A 121 -15.01 7.05 -10.27
CA PRO A 121 -15.30 7.43 -8.89
C PRO A 121 -16.64 6.89 -8.34
N HIS A 122 -17.32 5.99 -9.03
CA HIS A 122 -18.68 5.57 -8.74
C HIS A 122 -18.76 4.10 -8.28
N MET A 123 -19.75 3.83 -7.44
CA MET A 123 -20.36 2.53 -7.27
C MET A 123 -21.69 2.53 -8.05
N TRP A 124 -21.82 1.60 -8.99
CA TRP A 124 -22.95 1.50 -9.89
C TRP A 124 -23.90 0.38 -9.50
N ARG A 125 -25.19 0.62 -9.68
CA ARG A 125 -26.25 -0.40 -9.74
C ARG A 125 -26.89 -0.35 -11.13
N LEU A 126 -26.88 -1.49 -11.82
CA LEU A 126 -27.30 -1.66 -13.20
C LEU A 126 -28.43 -2.68 -13.24
N ARG A 127 -29.46 -2.41 -14.02
CA ARG A 127 -30.61 -3.30 -14.15
C ARG A 127 -31.09 -3.36 -15.60
N ASP A 128 -31.39 -4.59 -16.04
CA ASP A 128 -32.08 -4.89 -17.28
C ASP A 128 -33.57 -5.13 -16.93
N THR A 129 -34.44 -4.15 -17.21
CA THR A 129 -35.87 -4.21 -16.81
C THR A 129 -36.77 -4.80 -17.85
N ASP A 130 -36.34 -4.88 -19.11
CA ASP A 130 -37.09 -5.47 -20.21
C ASP A 130 -36.59 -6.86 -20.67
N ASN A 131 -35.50 -7.34 -20.01
CA ASN A 131 -34.89 -8.66 -20.23
C ASN A 131 -34.33 -8.86 -21.65
N ASP A 132 -33.84 -7.79 -22.29
CA ASP A 132 -33.19 -7.88 -23.59
C ASP A 132 -31.68 -8.21 -23.49
N GLY A 133 -31.13 -8.21 -22.27
CA GLY A 133 -29.73 -8.50 -21.96
C GLY A 133 -28.84 -7.28 -21.88
N VAL A 134 -29.42 -6.07 -21.93
CA VAL A 134 -28.71 -4.80 -21.83
C VAL A 134 -29.31 -4.02 -20.65
N ALA A 135 -28.48 -3.43 -19.81
CA ALA A 135 -28.93 -2.59 -18.71
C ALA A 135 -29.57 -1.30 -19.22
N ASP A 136 -30.87 -1.10 -19.00
CA ASP A 136 -31.61 0.10 -19.32
C ASP A 136 -31.70 1.09 -18.13
N GLN A 137 -31.34 0.66 -16.92
CA GLN A 137 -31.19 1.49 -15.75
C GLN A 137 -29.75 1.43 -15.22
N GLN A 138 -29.19 2.62 -15.05
CA GLN A 138 -27.83 2.80 -14.52
C GLN A 138 -27.86 3.89 -13.45
N GLU A 139 -27.61 3.50 -12.20
CA GLU A 139 -27.66 4.38 -11.05
C GLU A 139 -26.31 4.42 -10.32
N SER A 140 -25.80 5.62 -10.07
CA SER A 140 -24.65 5.83 -9.19
C SER A 140 -25.13 5.85 -7.75
N LEU A 141 -24.91 4.78 -7.01
CA LEU A 141 -25.27 4.68 -5.60
C LEU A 141 -24.43 5.59 -4.72
N GLN A 142 -23.14 5.73 -5.05
CA GLN A 142 -22.20 6.59 -4.34
C GLN A 142 -21.10 7.05 -5.29
N ARG A 143 -20.63 8.31 -5.10
CA ARG A 143 -19.47 8.91 -5.77
C ARG A 143 -18.47 9.42 -4.74
N GLY A 144 -17.18 9.36 -5.05
CA GLY A 144 -16.11 9.90 -4.21
C GLY A 144 -14.95 8.95 -3.96
N PHE A 145 -14.92 7.83 -4.69
CA PHE A 145 -13.84 6.85 -4.66
C PHE A 145 -12.71 7.24 -5.63
N GLY A 146 -11.46 6.95 -5.23
CA GLY A 146 -10.29 7.26 -6.06
C GLY A 146 -9.96 8.76 -6.08
N VAL A 147 -9.67 9.32 -4.93
CA VAL A 147 -9.29 10.73 -4.75
C VAL A 147 -7.96 11.03 -5.43
N ARG A 148 -7.03 10.07 -5.41
CA ARG A 148 -5.68 10.20 -5.92
C ARG A 148 -5.48 9.47 -7.24
N VAL A 149 -4.47 9.90 -7.99
CA VAL A 149 -3.93 9.15 -9.12
C VAL A 149 -3.28 7.86 -8.62
N ALA A 150 -2.43 7.93 -7.62
CA ALA A 150 -1.72 6.81 -7.01
C ALA A 150 -1.12 5.85 -8.06
N LEU A 151 -1.48 4.56 -8.00
CA LEU A 151 -0.98 3.54 -8.93
C LEU A 151 -2.14 2.87 -9.68
N ARG A 152 -1.88 2.39 -10.90
CA ARG A 152 -2.86 1.61 -11.68
C ARG A 152 -3.22 0.31 -10.99
N GLY A 153 -4.48 -0.11 -11.13
CA GLY A 153 -5.01 -1.31 -10.51
C GLY A 153 -5.24 -1.18 -9.01
N HIS A 154 -5.12 0.04 -8.45
CA HIS A 154 -5.45 0.33 -7.06
C HIS A 154 -6.84 0.97 -6.93
N ASP A 155 -7.75 0.52 -7.78
CA ASP A 155 -9.12 1.00 -7.88
C ASP A 155 -10.03 0.36 -6.83
N MET A 156 -11.35 0.32 -7.07
CA MET A 156 -12.31 -0.40 -6.22
C MET A 156 -12.41 -1.85 -6.68
N HIS A 157 -12.40 -2.78 -5.74
CA HIS A 157 -12.42 -4.21 -6.00
C HIS A 157 -13.42 -4.93 -5.11
N GLY A 158 -13.62 -6.21 -5.40
CA GLY A 158 -14.43 -7.15 -4.65
C GLY A 158 -15.82 -6.64 -4.33
N LEU A 159 -16.84 -7.33 -4.73
CA LEU A 159 -18.21 -7.11 -4.27
C LEU A 159 -18.70 -8.44 -3.74
N ARG A 160 -18.96 -8.49 -2.43
CA ARG A 160 -19.43 -9.73 -1.76
C ARG A 160 -20.63 -9.43 -0.90
N LEU A 161 -21.55 -10.36 -0.86
CA LEU A 161 -22.59 -10.36 0.17
C LEU A 161 -22.06 -11.00 1.45
N GLY A 162 -22.14 -10.26 2.54
CA GLY A 162 -21.79 -10.76 3.86
C GLY A 162 -22.86 -11.66 4.48
N PRO A 163 -22.49 -12.41 5.54
CA PRO A 163 -23.46 -13.22 6.29
C PRO A 163 -24.62 -12.40 6.85
N ASP A 164 -24.38 -11.12 7.10
CA ASP A 164 -25.39 -10.16 7.55
C ASP A 164 -26.28 -9.60 6.42
N GLY A 165 -26.09 -10.08 5.18
CA GLY A 165 -26.86 -9.64 4.03
C GLY A 165 -26.48 -8.28 3.47
N ARG A 166 -25.42 -7.63 3.98
CA ARG A 166 -24.88 -6.36 3.45
C ARG A 166 -23.92 -6.61 2.31
N VAL A 167 -23.69 -5.58 1.49
CA VAL A 167 -22.69 -5.58 0.42
C VAL A 167 -21.36 -5.07 0.97
N TYR A 168 -20.29 -5.80 0.68
CA TYR A 168 -18.91 -5.48 1.08
C TYR A 168 -18.04 -5.26 -0.15
N TRP A 169 -17.13 -4.29 -0.10
CA TRP A 169 -16.14 -4.01 -1.14
C TRP A 169 -14.88 -3.37 -0.58
N SER A 170 -13.85 -3.32 -1.39
CA SER A 170 -12.58 -2.69 -1.04
C SER A 170 -12.19 -1.59 -2.01
N ILE A 171 -11.24 -0.76 -1.63
CA ILE A 171 -10.53 0.17 -2.48
C ILE A 171 -9.04 0.15 -2.13
N GLY A 172 -8.18 0.31 -3.14
CA GLY A 172 -6.77 0.53 -2.95
C GLY A 172 -6.43 1.95 -2.48
N ASP A 173 -5.15 2.28 -2.44
CA ASP A 173 -4.63 3.53 -1.87
C ASP A 173 -4.85 4.79 -2.75
N ARG A 174 -5.69 4.68 -3.76
CA ARG A 174 -6.30 5.86 -4.41
C ARG A 174 -7.22 6.63 -3.45
N GLY A 175 -7.64 6.00 -2.36
CA GLY A 175 -8.40 6.60 -1.28
C GLY A 175 -9.81 7.04 -1.66
N TYR A 176 -10.47 7.68 -0.72
CA TYR A 176 -11.88 8.06 -0.86
C TYR A 176 -12.21 9.36 -0.10
N HIS A 177 -13.26 10.03 -0.58
CA HIS A 177 -13.95 11.14 0.08
C HIS A 177 -15.44 11.07 -0.25
N LEU A 178 -16.25 10.58 0.69
CA LEU A 178 -17.67 10.29 0.51
C LEU A 178 -18.49 11.27 1.34
N GLU A 179 -19.30 12.07 0.69
CA GLU A 179 -20.32 12.89 1.34
C GLU A 179 -21.62 12.08 1.42
N LEU A 180 -22.04 11.76 2.64
CA LEU A 180 -23.21 10.92 2.86
C LEU A 180 -24.48 11.76 2.99
N PRO A 181 -25.68 11.20 2.67
CA PRO A 181 -26.95 11.94 2.74
C PRO A 181 -27.29 12.47 4.14
N ASP A 182 -26.77 11.89 5.20
CA ASP A 182 -26.95 12.34 6.58
C ASP A 182 -25.99 13.47 7.01
N GLY A 183 -25.13 13.94 6.09
CA GLY A 183 -24.16 15.00 6.30
C GLY A 183 -22.82 14.54 6.88
N ARG A 184 -22.64 13.25 7.18
CA ARG A 184 -21.32 12.71 7.53
C ARG A 184 -20.41 12.71 6.30
N VAL A 185 -19.12 12.91 6.52
CA VAL A 185 -18.08 12.72 5.52
C VAL A 185 -17.20 11.55 5.98
N LEU A 186 -17.04 10.56 5.09
CA LEU A 186 -16.08 9.48 5.27
C LEU A 186 -14.90 9.75 4.33
N GLU A 187 -13.72 9.92 4.91
CA GLU A 187 -12.54 10.21 4.09
C GLU A 187 -11.28 9.51 4.60
N ASP A 188 -10.49 9.04 3.68
CA ASP A 188 -9.08 8.72 3.81
C ASP A 188 -8.45 8.78 2.41
N PRO A 189 -7.82 9.89 2.04
CA PRO A 189 -7.14 10.01 0.76
C PRO A 189 -5.75 9.35 0.76
N HIS A 190 -5.36 8.66 1.82
CA HIS A 190 -3.99 8.17 2.03
C HIS A 190 -3.84 6.67 1.94
N SER A 191 -4.92 5.90 2.14
CA SER A 191 -4.84 4.44 2.17
C SER A 191 -6.06 3.76 1.55
N GLY A 192 -5.90 2.48 1.26
CA GLY A 192 -7.01 1.61 0.91
C GLY A 192 -7.84 1.21 2.13
N ALA A 193 -9.06 0.78 1.86
CA ALA A 193 -10.05 0.46 2.89
C ALA A 193 -11.00 -0.66 2.46
N VAL A 194 -11.72 -1.22 3.45
CA VAL A 194 -12.86 -2.11 3.24
C VAL A 194 -14.11 -1.44 3.78
N PHE A 195 -15.19 -1.53 3.01
CA PHE A 195 -16.48 -0.92 3.29
C PHE A 195 -17.58 -1.97 3.38
N ARG A 196 -18.71 -1.57 3.95
CA ARG A 196 -19.99 -2.26 3.84
C ARG A 196 -21.16 -1.27 3.76
N CYS A 197 -22.25 -1.69 3.11
CA CYS A 197 -23.51 -0.94 3.08
C CYS A 197 -24.72 -1.88 3.01
N GLU A 198 -25.91 -1.33 3.17
CA GLU A 198 -27.15 -2.04 2.89
C GLU A 198 -27.31 -2.31 1.37
N ARG A 199 -28.19 -3.27 1.00
CA ARG A 199 -28.44 -3.61 -0.41
C ARG A 199 -29.05 -2.48 -1.25
N ASP A 200 -29.54 -1.42 -0.62
CA ASP A 200 -30.01 -0.22 -1.33
C ASP A 200 -28.92 0.86 -1.49
N GLY A 201 -27.69 0.59 -1.02
CA GLY A 201 -26.57 1.52 -1.02
C GLY A 201 -26.55 2.47 0.19
N SER A 202 -27.50 2.37 1.11
CA SER A 202 -27.54 3.19 2.32
C SER A 202 -26.60 2.67 3.42
N ASN A 203 -26.43 3.46 4.49
CA ASN A 203 -25.65 3.10 5.68
C ASN A 203 -24.21 2.64 5.38
N ILE A 204 -23.50 3.40 4.54
CA ILE A 204 -22.09 3.11 4.23
C ILE A 204 -21.23 3.26 5.47
N GLU A 205 -20.39 2.26 5.74
CA GLU A 205 -19.44 2.20 6.84
C GLU A 205 -18.06 1.79 6.33
N VAL A 206 -17.00 2.34 6.94
CA VAL A 206 -15.62 1.89 6.75
C VAL A 206 -15.29 0.93 7.88
N ILE A 207 -14.98 -0.32 7.57
CA ILE A 207 -14.72 -1.35 8.58
C ILE A 207 -13.23 -1.64 8.79
N TYR A 208 -12.37 -1.31 7.80
CA TYR A 208 -10.93 -1.51 7.90
C TYR A 208 -10.17 -0.48 7.04
N ARG A 209 -8.96 -0.10 7.44
CA ARG A 209 -8.14 0.92 6.76
C ARG A 209 -6.68 0.51 6.63
N GLY A 210 -5.88 1.38 6.02
CA GLY A 210 -4.43 1.23 5.96
C GLY A 210 -3.97 0.08 5.08
N LEU A 211 -4.76 -0.29 4.07
CA LEU A 211 -4.44 -1.28 3.04
C LEU A 211 -3.78 -0.58 1.84
N ARG A 212 -2.97 -1.31 1.09
CA ARG A 212 -2.36 -0.80 -0.13
C ARG A 212 -3.24 -1.06 -1.35
N ASN A 213 -3.51 -2.32 -1.63
CA ASN A 213 -4.35 -2.73 -2.74
C ASN A 213 -5.02 -4.08 -2.43
N PRO A 214 -6.06 -4.06 -1.60
CA PRO A 214 -6.88 -5.24 -1.29
C PRO A 214 -7.81 -5.50 -2.47
N GLN A 215 -7.49 -6.46 -3.33
CA GLN A 215 -8.25 -6.61 -4.57
C GLN A 215 -9.57 -7.35 -4.40
N GLU A 216 -9.60 -8.43 -3.64
CA GLU A 216 -10.81 -9.20 -3.43
C GLU A 216 -11.05 -9.50 -1.95
N LEU A 217 -12.29 -9.84 -1.64
CA LEU A 217 -12.78 -10.16 -0.30
C LEU A 217 -13.43 -11.53 -0.29
N ALA A 218 -13.21 -12.31 0.76
CA ALA A 218 -13.92 -13.57 0.95
C ALA A 218 -14.24 -13.84 2.42
N PHE A 219 -15.46 -14.33 2.68
CA PHE A 219 -15.89 -14.79 3.98
C PHE A 219 -15.66 -16.30 4.10
N ASP A 220 -15.13 -16.74 5.24
CA ASP A 220 -15.15 -18.17 5.58
C ASP A 220 -16.56 -18.65 6.01
N GLN A 221 -16.66 -19.92 6.36
CA GLN A 221 -17.94 -20.49 6.80
C GLN A 221 -18.47 -19.94 8.14
N TYR A 222 -17.62 -19.27 8.90
CA TYR A 222 -17.95 -18.66 10.20
C TYR A 222 -18.17 -17.13 10.10
N GLY A 223 -18.14 -16.58 8.87
CA GLY A 223 -18.39 -15.17 8.63
C GLY A 223 -17.23 -14.25 9.01
N TYR A 224 -16.01 -14.77 9.05
CA TYR A 224 -14.81 -13.96 9.16
C TYR A 224 -14.31 -13.53 7.78
N LEU A 225 -13.91 -12.27 7.64
CA LEU A 225 -13.57 -11.65 6.37
C LEU A 225 -12.06 -11.56 6.17
N PHE A 226 -11.61 -11.97 4.99
CA PHE A 226 -10.19 -11.95 4.61
C PHE A 226 -9.99 -11.28 3.26
N THR A 227 -8.76 -10.76 3.05
CA THR A 227 -8.29 -10.24 1.76
C THR A 227 -6.83 -10.57 1.53
N GLY A 228 -6.44 -10.58 0.25
CA GLY A 228 -5.04 -10.51 -0.16
C GLY A 228 -4.65 -9.06 -0.38
N ASP A 229 -3.66 -8.52 0.36
CA ASP A 229 -3.17 -7.16 0.15
C ASP A 229 -1.80 -7.17 -0.53
N ASN A 230 -1.60 -6.30 -1.51
CA ASN A 230 -0.42 -6.32 -2.36
C ASN A 230 0.84 -5.83 -1.61
N ASN A 231 2.02 -6.21 -2.14
CA ASN A 231 3.30 -5.73 -1.65
C ASN A 231 3.50 -4.22 -1.95
N SER A 232 4.50 -3.61 -1.32
CA SER A 232 4.78 -2.17 -1.48
C SER A 232 5.69 -1.83 -2.67
N ASP A 233 5.97 -2.77 -3.57
CA ASP A 233 7.01 -2.65 -4.60
C ASP A 233 8.44 -2.44 -4.01
N SER A 234 8.70 -2.97 -2.82
CA SER A 234 9.96 -2.81 -2.08
C SER A 234 10.46 -4.16 -1.54
N GLU A 235 10.78 -4.23 -0.26
CA GLU A 235 11.35 -5.41 0.40
C GLU A 235 10.31 -6.42 0.90
N ASP A 236 9.02 -6.09 0.82
CA ASP A 236 7.93 -6.91 1.34
C ASP A 236 7.34 -7.85 0.27
N ARG A 237 6.45 -8.72 0.74
CA ARG A 237 5.68 -9.64 -0.08
C ARG A 237 4.19 -9.33 0.09
N ALA A 238 3.38 -9.80 -0.86
CA ALA A 238 1.95 -9.82 -0.68
C ALA A 238 1.55 -10.63 0.56
N ARG A 239 0.42 -10.31 1.16
CA ARG A 239 0.03 -10.80 2.47
C ARG A 239 -1.45 -11.14 2.56
N VAL A 240 -1.80 -12.09 3.40
CA VAL A 240 -3.18 -12.36 3.82
C VAL A 240 -3.49 -11.49 5.03
N VAL A 241 -4.60 -10.78 4.98
CA VAL A 241 -5.08 -9.90 6.05
C VAL A 241 -6.45 -10.36 6.54
N TYR A 242 -6.58 -10.53 7.85
CA TYR A 242 -7.87 -10.66 8.52
C TYR A 242 -8.49 -9.27 8.73
N ILE A 243 -9.69 -9.05 8.22
CA ILE A 243 -10.41 -7.79 8.33
C ILE A 243 -11.13 -7.71 9.68
N ALA A 244 -10.35 -7.43 10.72
CA ALA A 244 -10.87 -7.19 12.07
C ALA A 244 -11.50 -5.78 12.13
N GLU A 245 -12.78 -5.68 12.49
CA GLU A 245 -13.53 -4.42 12.52
C GLU A 245 -12.79 -3.31 13.29
N GLY A 246 -12.71 -2.12 12.70
CA GLY A 246 -11.96 -0.99 13.25
C GLY A 246 -10.43 -1.08 13.15
N GLY A 247 -9.92 -2.15 12.53
CA GLY A 247 -8.47 -2.40 12.37
C GLY A 247 -7.83 -1.62 11.23
N GLN A 248 -6.50 -1.68 11.19
CA GLN A 248 -5.69 -1.09 10.12
C GLN A 248 -4.32 -1.78 10.02
N THR A 249 -3.76 -1.86 8.81
CA THR A 249 -2.40 -2.39 8.57
C THR A 249 -1.33 -1.32 8.50
N GLY A 250 -1.70 -0.04 8.43
CA GLY A 250 -0.79 1.09 8.53
C GLY A 250 -0.15 1.55 7.22
N TRP A 251 -0.62 1.10 6.06
CA TRP A 251 -0.18 1.63 4.78
C TRP A 251 -0.60 3.08 4.58
N ASP A 252 0.25 3.85 3.88
CA ASP A 252 -0.01 5.22 3.45
C ASP A 252 0.60 5.41 2.05
N MET A 253 -0.17 5.88 1.08
CA MET A 253 0.27 6.06 -0.30
C MET A 253 1.48 7.00 -0.42
N ALA A 254 1.58 8.00 0.46
CA ALA A 254 2.69 8.94 0.46
C ALA A 254 4.05 8.26 0.73
N TYR A 255 4.09 7.09 1.39
CA TYR A 255 5.31 6.31 1.58
C TYR A 255 5.92 5.86 0.24
N GLN A 256 5.09 5.65 -0.78
CA GLN A 256 5.52 5.24 -2.12
C GLN A 256 6.43 6.28 -2.79
N THR A 257 6.35 7.55 -2.36
CA THR A 257 7.08 8.69 -2.94
C THR A 257 8.30 9.12 -2.13
N LEU A 258 8.60 8.48 -1.00
CA LEU A 258 9.78 8.74 -0.18
C LEU A 258 10.98 7.97 -0.71
N ASN A 259 12.16 8.58 -0.66
CA ASN A 259 13.44 8.04 -1.12
C ASN A 259 14.55 8.32 -0.11
N GLY A 260 15.69 7.67 -0.28
CA GLY A 260 16.89 7.88 0.54
C GLY A 260 16.72 7.37 1.95
N ASP A 261 17.23 8.08 2.93
CA ASP A 261 17.26 7.66 4.34
C ASP A 261 15.86 7.53 4.97
N ASN A 262 14.84 8.13 4.33
CA ASN A 262 13.45 7.99 4.72
C ASN A 262 12.71 6.90 3.95
N ASP A 263 13.42 6.08 3.19
CA ASP A 263 12.92 5.05 2.33
C ASP A 263 11.57 4.47 2.79
N ARG A 264 10.49 4.79 2.06
CA ARG A 264 9.11 4.40 2.40
C ARG A 264 8.63 4.84 3.80
N GLY A 265 9.28 5.84 4.41
CA GLY A 265 8.89 6.39 5.71
C GLY A 265 8.76 5.34 6.82
N PRO A 266 7.77 5.47 7.72
CA PRO A 266 7.54 4.51 8.81
C PRO A 266 7.27 3.10 8.33
N TRP A 267 6.71 2.91 7.13
CA TRP A 267 6.37 1.60 6.57
C TRP A 267 7.56 0.63 6.56
N VAL A 268 8.70 1.05 5.99
CA VAL A 268 9.92 0.23 5.96
C VAL A 268 10.79 0.46 7.20
N GLN A 269 11.04 1.70 7.59
CA GLN A 269 11.96 2.03 8.68
C GLN A 269 11.56 1.43 10.04
N GLU A 270 10.26 1.31 10.28
CA GLU A 270 9.70 0.73 11.50
C GLU A 270 9.11 -0.67 11.26
N ALA A 271 9.29 -1.21 10.05
CA ALA A 271 8.89 -2.55 9.65
C ALA A 271 7.41 -2.86 9.94
N VAL A 272 6.52 -1.89 9.69
CA VAL A 272 5.06 -2.00 9.94
C VAL A 272 4.45 -3.18 9.17
N TRP A 273 4.93 -3.46 7.98
CA TRP A 273 4.46 -4.51 7.08
C TRP A 273 4.91 -5.94 7.45
N LYS A 274 5.93 -6.09 8.29
CA LYS A 274 6.43 -7.42 8.68
C LYS A 274 5.42 -8.16 9.54
N MET A 275 5.56 -9.48 9.55
CA MET A 275 4.91 -10.34 10.53
C MET A 275 5.19 -9.82 11.95
N ASP A 276 4.41 -10.27 12.94
CA ASP A 276 4.60 -9.79 14.31
C ASP A 276 6.04 -9.96 14.80
N HIS A 277 6.60 -8.90 15.37
CA HIS A 277 7.96 -8.89 15.90
C HIS A 277 8.10 -7.85 17.03
N PRO A 278 9.08 -8.04 17.95
CA PRO A 278 9.37 -7.01 18.97
C PRO A 278 9.69 -5.65 18.33
N GLY A 279 9.07 -4.57 18.84
CA GLY A 279 9.25 -3.21 18.32
C GLY A 279 8.43 -2.87 17.08
N ARG A 280 7.54 -3.76 16.61
CA ARG A 280 6.55 -3.42 15.59
C ARG A 280 5.59 -2.35 16.14
N PRO A 281 5.26 -1.28 15.37
CA PRO A 281 4.29 -0.28 15.82
C PRO A 281 2.98 -0.90 16.29
N ALA A 282 2.57 -0.56 17.50
CA ALA A 282 1.44 -1.20 18.16
C ALA A 282 0.07 -0.79 17.59
N TRP A 283 -0.01 0.37 16.97
CA TRP A 283 -1.25 0.92 16.42
C TRP A 283 -1.75 0.20 15.15
N ALA A 284 -0.92 -0.60 14.49
CA ALA A 284 -1.28 -1.35 13.28
C ALA A 284 -1.33 -2.86 13.56
N LEU A 285 -2.29 -3.57 12.97
CA LEU A 285 -2.39 -5.02 13.06
C LEU A 285 -1.38 -5.72 12.14
N PRO A 286 -0.77 -6.84 12.57
CA PRO A 286 0.10 -7.63 11.71
C PRO A 286 -0.70 -8.37 10.63
N PRO A 287 -0.08 -8.65 9.45
CA PRO A 287 -0.65 -9.61 8.52
C PRO A 287 -0.59 -11.02 9.11
N LEU A 288 -1.46 -11.92 8.60
CA LEU A 288 -1.48 -13.32 9.03
C LEU A 288 -0.31 -14.11 8.44
N SER A 289 -0.01 -13.90 7.17
CA SER A 289 1.07 -14.58 6.44
C SER A 289 1.45 -13.82 5.19
N TYR A 290 2.66 -14.06 4.68
CA TYR A 290 3.01 -13.70 3.32
C TYR A 290 2.46 -14.74 2.33
N ILE A 291 1.94 -14.28 1.19
CA ILE A 291 1.41 -15.14 0.13
C ILE A 291 1.62 -14.50 -1.23
N GLY A 292 2.18 -15.25 -2.18
CA GLY A 292 2.33 -14.76 -3.56
C GLY A 292 3.11 -13.45 -3.70
N SER A 293 2.83 -12.73 -4.80
CA SER A 293 3.44 -11.44 -5.13
C SER A 293 2.45 -10.43 -5.71
N GLY A 294 1.37 -10.89 -6.35
CA GLY A 294 0.35 -10.06 -6.96
C GLY A 294 -1.04 -10.64 -6.67
N PRO A 295 -1.54 -10.53 -5.43
CA PRO A 295 -2.86 -11.05 -5.10
C PRO A 295 -3.91 -10.30 -5.93
N SER A 296 -4.86 -11.05 -6.47
CA SER A 296 -5.96 -10.56 -7.27
C SER A 296 -7.26 -11.23 -6.79
N GLY A 297 -8.01 -11.95 -7.64
CA GLY A 297 -9.24 -12.62 -7.26
C GLY A 297 -9.10 -13.53 -6.03
N LEU A 298 -10.09 -13.52 -5.14
CA LEU A 298 -10.14 -14.32 -3.92
C LEU A 298 -11.54 -14.86 -3.70
N THR A 299 -11.69 -16.19 -3.57
CA THR A 299 -12.95 -16.82 -3.19
C THR A 299 -12.75 -17.87 -2.10
N TYR A 300 -13.81 -18.17 -1.37
CA TYR A 300 -13.87 -19.27 -0.40
C TYR A 300 -14.69 -20.41 -0.98
N LEU A 301 -14.17 -21.64 -0.93
CA LEU A 301 -14.86 -22.81 -1.45
C LEU A 301 -16.09 -23.14 -0.59
N PRO A 302 -17.27 -23.27 -1.18
CA PRO A 302 -18.56 -23.30 -0.44
C PRO A 302 -18.83 -24.60 0.33
N GLY A 303 -17.90 -25.57 0.28
CA GLY A 303 -18.03 -26.88 0.93
C GLY A 303 -18.44 -28.01 -0.01
N THR A 304 -18.81 -27.69 -1.24
CA THR A 304 -19.24 -28.63 -2.30
C THR A 304 -18.46 -28.43 -3.58
N GLY A 305 -18.53 -29.34 -4.52
CA GLY A 305 -17.95 -29.22 -5.87
C GLY A 305 -16.48 -29.61 -6.01
N MET A 306 -15.74 -29.67 -4.90
CA MET A 306 -14.31 -30.03 -4.86
C MET A 306 -14.04 -31.17 -3.87
N PRO A 307 -12.94 -31.95 -4.02
CA PRO A 307 -12.56 -32.99 -3.07
C PRO A 307 -12.38 -32.48 -1.64
N ASP A 308 -12.51 -33.37 -0.65
CA ASP A 308 -12.45 -33.05 0.79
C ASP A 308 -11.20 -32.27 1.22
N ARG A 309 -10.06 -32.46 0.52
CA ARG A 309 -8.83 -31.68 0.83
C ARG A 309 -9.02 -30.17 0.64
N TYR A 310 -9.98 -29.76 -0.17
CA TYR A 310 -10.29 -28.37 -0.46
C TYR A 310 -11.48 -27.82 0.37
N LYS A 311 -12.07 -28.62 1.25
CA LYS A 311 -13.03 -28.09 2.23
C LYS A 311 -12.36 -27.07 3.12
N ASN A 312 -13.05 -25.98 3.39
CA ASN A 312 -12.57 -24.86 4.22
C ASN A 312 -11.26 -24.23 3.68
N ARG A 313 -11.15 -24.08 2.36
CA ARG A 313 -10.01 -23.43 1.69
C ARG A 313 -10.44 -22.20 0.93
N PHE A 314 -9.51 -21.24 0.89
CA PHE A 314 -9.56 -20.10 0.01
C PHE A 314 -8.78 -20.41 -1.28
N LEU A 315 -9.21 -19.81 -2.38
CA LEU A 315 -8.48 -19.76 -3.64
C LEU A 315 -8.10 -18.31 -3.91
N LEU A 316 -6.81 -18.05 -4.13
CA LEU A 316 -6.26 -16.71 -4.39
C LEU A 316 -5.52 -16.72 -5.72
N CYS A 317 -5.91 -15.84 -6.64
CA CYS A 317 -5.15 -15.54 -7.84
C CYS A 317 -3.86 -14.80 -7.49
N ASP A 318 -2.72 -15.32 -7.94
CA ASP A 318 -1.40 -14.70 -7.81
C ASP A 318 -0.92 -14.28 -9.20
N PHE A 319 -1.26 -13.05 -9.60
CA PHE A 319 -0.95 -12.44 -10.88
C PHE A 319 0.48 -11.91 -10.91
N ARG A 320 1.35 -12.47 -11.75
CA ARG A 320 2.77 -12.09 -11.87
C ARG A 320 3.18 -11.67 -13.28
N GLY A 321 2.23 -11.20 -14.10
CA GLY A 321 2.47 -10.67 -15.44
C GLY A 321 2.80 -11.72 -16.51
N SER A 322 3.00 -12.99 -16.15
CA SER A 322 3.13 -14.10 -17.12
C SER A 322 2.46 -15.37 -16.61
N PRO A 323 1.85 -16.18 -17.49
CA PRO A 323 1.20 -17.43 -17.10
C PRO A 323 2.12 -18.40 -16.36
N GLN A 324 3.37 -18.52 -16.77
CA GLN A 324 4.32 -19.50 -16.24
C GLN A 324 4.69 -19.23 -14.78
N ASN A 325 4.64 -17.95 -14.37
CA ASN A 325 4.95 -17.51 -13.00
C ASN A 325 3.71 -17.35 -12.14
N SER A 326 2.53 -17.33 -12.74
CA SER A 326 1.26 -17.08 -12.09
C SER A 326 0.53 -18.37 -11.77
N SER A 327 -0.31 -18.33 -10.76
CA SER A 327 -1.07 -19.50 -10.31
C SER A 327 -2.26 -19.07 -9.47
N VAL A 328 -3.27 -19.92 -9.39
CA VAL A 328 -4.25 -19.88 -8.32
C VAL A 328 -3.68 -20.67 -7.14
N LEU A 329 -3.56 -20.03 -5.98
CA LEU A 329 -3.09 -20.64 -4.73
C LEU A 329 -4.28 -21.07 -3.88
N ALA A 330 -4.21 -22.27 -3.28
CA ALA A 330 -5.12 -22.69 -2.24
C ALA A 330 -4.47 -22.53 -0.87
N PHE A 331 -5.22 -22.09 0.13
CA PHE A 331 -4.78 -22.00 1.53
C PHE A 331 -5.95 -22.15 2.50
N GLY A 332 -5.65 -22.50 3.73
CA GLY A 332 -6.60 -22.50 4.83
C GLY A 332 -6.27 -21.45 5.89
N VAL A 333 -7.22 -21.16 6.75
CA VAL A 333 -7.02 -20.41 7.98
C VAL A 333 -7.48 -21.23 9.17
N GLU A 334 -6.73 -21.20 10.26
CA GLU A 334 -7.07 -21.85 11.52
C GLU A 334 -7.04 -20.82 12.66
N PRO A 335 -7.88 -20.99 13.69
CA PRO A 335 -7.87 -20.11 14.85
C PRO A 335 -6.50 -20.06 15.54
N SER A 336 -6.02 -18.87 15.88
CA SER A 336 -4.78 -18.65 16.63
C SER A 336 -4.95 -17.45 17.55
N GLY A 337 -5.19 -17.72 18.84
CA GLY A 337 -5.61 -16.69 19.79
C GLY A 337 -6.95 -16.05 19.38
N ALA A 338 -7.04 -14.73 19.44
CA ALA A 338 -8.21 -13.98 18.96
C ALA A 338 -8.21 -13.78 17.44
N GLY A 339 -7.09 -14.06 16.76
CA GLY A 339 -6.94 -14.00 15.31
C GLY A 339 -6.84 -15.38 14.66
N PHE A 340 -6.04 -15.45 13.59
CA PHE A 340 -5.90 -16.64 12.76
C PHE A 340 -4.45 -16.86 12.34
N GLU A 341 -4.13 -18.08 11.94
CA GLU A 341 -2.92 -18.42 11.20
C GLU A 341 -3.27 -19.04 9.84
N VAL A 342 -2.41 -18.82 8.86
CA VAL A 342 -2.58 -19.37 7.50
C VAL A 342 -1.87 -20.71 7.43
N VAL A 343 -2.57 -21.72 6.91
CA VAL A 343 -2.05 -23.09 6.78
C VAL A 343 -2.16 -23.60 5.35
N ASP A 344 -1.31 -24.58 5.01
CA ASP A 344 -1.37 -25.38 3.77
C ASP A 344 -1.43 -24.55 2.48
N ILE A 345 -0.54 -23.55 2.33
CA ILE A 345 -0.42 -22.79 1.08
C ILE A 345 0.17 -23.68 -0.01
N HIS A 346 -0.58 -23.90 -1.09
CA HIS A 346 -0.09 -24.67 -2.25
C HIS A 346 -0.77 -24.22 -3.56
N PRO A 347 -0.14 -24.45 -4.73
CA PRO A 347 -0.78 -24.16 -6.00
C PRO A 347 -1.98 -25.08 -6.26
N PHE A 348 -3.13 -24.48 -6.61
CA PHE A 348 -4.33 -25.16 -7.08
C PHE A 348 -4.31 -25.31 -8.62
N VAL A 349 -4.09 -24.21 -9.34
CA VAL A 349 -3.86 -24.19 -10.79
C VAL A 349 -2.58 -23.43 -11.09
N LYS A 350 -1.75 -23.97 -11.98
CA LYS A 350 -0.48 -23.34 -12.41
C LYS A 350 -0.53 -22.95 -13.89
N ASN A 351 0.39 -22.07 -14.27
CA ASN A 351 0.59 -21.63 -15.65
C ASN A 351 -0.63 -20.91 -16.25
N ILE A 352 -1.26 -20.08 -15.45
CA ILE A 352 -2.39 -19.23 -15.80
C ILE A 352 -2.16 -17.82 -15.29
N LEU A 353 -2.36 -16.81 -16.13
CA LEU A 353 -2.28 -15.40 -15.71
C LEU A 353 -3.65 -14.96 -15.19
N CYS A 354 -4.00 -15.51 -14.02
CA CYS A 354 -5.33 -15.38 -13.42
C CYS A 354 -5.57 -13.97 -12.85
N THR A 355 -6.73 -13.40 -13.15
CA THR A 355 -7.20 -12.12 -12.59
C THR A 355 -8.28 -12.34 -11.53
N ASP A 356 -9.20 -13.29 -11.73
CA ASP A 356 -10.29 -13.57 -10.81
C ASP A 356 -10.62 -15.07 -10.75
N VAL A 357 -11.25 -15.50 -9.64
CA VAL A 357 -11.63 -16.89 -9.38
C VAL A 357 -12.96 -16.98 -8.65
N GLU A 358 -13.90 -17.73 -9.22
CA GLU A 358 -15.25 -17.90 -8.68
C GLU A 358 -15.73 -19.36 -8.73
N VAL A 359 -16.72 -19.70 -7.92
CA VAL A 359 -17.36 -21.00 -7.93
C VAL A 359 -18.77 -20.90 -8.53
N GLY A 360 -18.99 -21.53 -9.66
CA GLY A 360 -20.31 -21.60 -10.30
C GLY A 360 -21.33 -22.39 -9.46
N TRP A 361 -22.61 -22.24 -9.81
CA TRP A 361 -23.68 -23.02 -9.17
C TRP A 361 -23.62 -24.52 -9.53
N ASP A 362 -22.90 -24.84 -10.60
CA ASP A 362 -22.57 -26.20 -11.01
C ASP A 362 -21.43 -26.85 -10.21
N GLY A 363 -20.96 -26.19 -9.16
CA GLY A 363 -19.89 -26.67 -8.27
C GLY A 363 -18.50 -26.67 -8.88
N ARG A 364 -18.32 -26.07 -10.05
CA ARG A 364 -17.03 -25.94 -10.71
C ARG A 364 -16.34 -24.63 -10.31
N VAL A 365 -15.02 -24.63 -10.35
CA VAL A 365 -14.22 -23.42 -10.16
C VAL A 365 -13.95 -22.82 -11.54
N TYR A 366 -14.20 -21.52 -11.66
CA TYR A 366 -13.95 -20.74 -12.87
C TYR A 366 -12.83 -19.74 -12.59
N VAL A 367 -11.95 -19.56 -13.57
CA VAL A 367 -10.79 -18.65 -13.42
C VAL A 367 -10.70 -17.81 -14.70
N SER A 368 -10.70 -16.49 -14.54
CA SER A 368 -10.41 -15.59 -15.65
C SER A 368 -8.91 -15.51 -15.90
N ASP A 369 -8.50 -15.52 -17.17
CA ASP A 369 -7.11 -15.55 -17.64
C ASP A 369 -6.86 -14.36 -18.56
N TRP A 370 -5.96 -13.46 -18.14
CA TRP A 370 -5.47 -12.31 -18.90
C TRP A 370 -4.62 -12.68 -20.11
N VAL A 371 -4.08 -13.90 -20.10
CA VAL A 371 -3.26 -14.54 -21.11
C VAL A 371 -1.82 -14.07 -21.16
N LYS A 372 -1.53 -12.76 -21.19
CA LYS A 372 -0.14 -12.26 -21.28
C LYS A 372 0.04 -10.81 -20.83
N GLY A 373 1.20 -10.52 -20.26
CA GLY A 373 1.67 -9.15 -19.97
C GLY A 373 0.98 -8.47 -18.79
N TRP A 374 1.36 -7.24 -18.56
CA TRP A 374 0.80 -6.36 -17.52
C TRP A 374 -0.23 -5.37 -18.10
N GLY A 375 -0.08 -5.00 -19.33
CA GLY A 375 -0.97 -4.07 -20.03
C GLY A 375 -2.08 -4.78 -20.79
N SER A 376 -2.99 -4.02 -21.40
CA SER A 376 -4.05 -4.54 -22.24
C SER A 376 -3.47 -5.37 -23.39
N SER A 377 -3.96 -6.59 -23.53
CA SER A 377 -3.50 -7.57 -24.53
C SER A 377 -4.55 -7.85 -25.59
N GLU A 378 -5.77 -7.32 -25.43
CA GLU A 378 -6.94 -7.59 -26.25
C GLU A 378 -7.20 -9.10 -26.43
N THR A 379 -6.84 -9.85 -25.40
CA THR A 379 -7.03 -11.31 -25.31
C THR A 379 -7.56 -11.65 -23.92
N GLY A 380 -8.28 -12.76 -23.83
CA GLY A 380 -8.77 -13.25 -22.55
C GLY A 380 -9.61 -14.49 -22.70
N ARG A 381 -9.81 -15.18 -21.60
CA ARG A 381 -10.70 -16.33 -21.50
C ARG A 381 -11.10 -16.57 -20.05
N ILE A 382 -12.18 -17.33 -19.86
CA ILE A 382 -12.52 -17.95 -18.58
C ILE A 382 -12.33 -19.46 -18.77
N ILE A 383 -11.58 -20.08 -17.87
CA ILE A 383 -11.41 -21.53 -17.84
C ILE A 383 -12.21 -22.14 -16.71
N ARG A 384 -12.65 -23.36 -16.90
CA ARG A 384 -13.41 -24.15 -15.94
C ARG A 384 -12.55 -25.29 -15.40
N VAL A 385 -12.50 -25.43 -14.08
CA VAL A 385 -11.75 -26.48 -13.36
C VAL A 385 -12.77 -27.34 -12.60
N GLU A 386 -12.72 -28.65 -12.82
CA GLU A 386 -13.63 -29.61 -12.19
C GLU A 386 -12.90 -30.86 -11.69
N HIS A 387 -13.55 -31.57 -10.77
CA HIS A 387 -13.10 -32.87 -10.30
C HIS A 387 -14.24 -33.90 -10.48
N GLU A 388 -13.99 -34.91 -11.32
CA GLU A 388 -15.03 -35.86 -11.76
C GLU A 388 -15.81 -36.51 -10.60
N SER A 389 -15.13 -36.95 -9.53
CA SER A 389 -15.82 -37.60 -8.41
C SER A 389 -16.63 -36.62 -7.54
N ALA A 390 -16.20 -35.36 -7.44
CA ALA A 390 -16.93 -34.34 -6.71
C ALA A 390 -18.17 -33.86 -7.49
N GLN A 391 -18.07 -33.77 -8.82
CA GLN A 391 -19.17 -33.44 -9.72
C GLN A 391 -20.29 -34.49 -9.75
N ALA A 392 -19.98 -35.74 -9.39
CA ALA A 392 -20.98 -36.82 -9.30
C ALA A 392 -21.86 -36.74 -8.02
N ASP A 393 -21.56 -35.83 -7.09
CA ASP A 393 -22.31 -35.64 -5.85
C ASP A 393 -23.69 -35.02 -6.17
N PRO A 394 -24.82 -35.66 -5.81
CA PRO A 394 -26.16 -35.13 -6.06
C PRO A 394 -26.39 -33.73 -5.47
N VAL A 395 -25.67 -33.35 -4.44
CA VAL A 395 -25.78 -32.02 -3.79
C VAL A 395 -25.49 -30.87 -4.75
N ILE A 396 -24.68 -31.11 -5.79
CA ILE A 396 -24.37 -30.08 -6.80
C ILE A 396 -25.63 -29.74 -7.61
N ALA A 397 -26.27 -30.77 -8.20
CA ALA A 397 -27.50 -30.56 -8.97
C ALA A 397 -28.64 -30.03 -8.10
N GLU A 398 -28.71 -30.44 -6.83
CA GLU A 398 -29.64 -29.91 -5.85
C GLU A 398 -29.39 -28.41 -5.61
N SER A 399 -28.13 -28.01 -5.34
CA SER A 399 -27.77 -26.62 -5.11
C SER A 399 -28.10 -25.72 -6.31
N ALA A 400 -27.73 -26.12 -7.51
CA ALA A 400 -28.06 -25.38 -8.73
C ALA A 400 -29.57 -25.18 -8.90
N LYS A 401 -30.35 -26.26 -8.70
CA LYS A 401 -31.82 -26.20 -8.77
C LYS A 401 -32.40 -25.31 -7.68
N LEU A 402 -31.92 -25.38 -6.44
CA LEU A 402 -32.41 -24.55 -5.33
C LEU A 402 -32.24 -23.05 -5.64
N VAL A 403 -31.09 -22.66 -6.25
CA VAL A 403 -30.83 -21.28 -6.64
C VAL A 403 -31.74 -20.83 -7.78
N GLN A 404 -31.84 -21.64 -8.82
CA GLN A 404 -32.70 -21.37 -9.98
C GLN A 404 -34.19 -21.22 -9.60
N ASP A 405 -34.70 -22.11 -8.70
CA ASP A 405 -36.06 -22.04 -8.20
C ASP A 405 -36.32 -20.83 -7.26
N GLY A 406 -35.27 -20.22 -6.73
CA GLY A 406 -35.29 -19.08 -5.80
C GLY A 406 -35.71 -19.47 -4.37
N PHE A 407 -35.56 -18.52 -3.44
CA PHE A 407 -35.80 -18.75 -2.01
C PHE A 407 -37.06 -18.05 -1.45
N GLY A 408 -37.47 -16.93 -2.03
CA GLY A 408 -38.52 -16.07 -1.50
C GLY A 408 -39.88 -16.74 -1.33
N GLN A 409 -40.24 -17.71 -2.19
CA GLN A 409 -41.53 -18.39 -2.18
C GLN A 409 -41.53 -19.73 -1.40
N ARG A 410 -40.38 -20.19 -0.88
CA ARG A 410 -40.28 -21.44 -0.10
C ARG A 410 -40.98 -21.28 1.25
N SER A 411 -41.47 -22.38 1.80
CA SER A 411 -42.07 -22.39 3.14
C SER A 411 -40.99 -22.13 4.21
N THR A 412 -41.39 -21.61 5.37
CA THR A 412 -40.50 -21.43 6.54
C THR A 412 -39.78 -22.72 6.90
N ASN A 413 -40.47 -23.85 6.88
CA ASN A 413 -39.89 -25.16 7.21
C ASN A 413 -38.82 -25.61 6.20
N GLU A 414 -39.04 -25.39 4.90
CA GLU A 414 -37.99 -25.70 3.88
C GLU A 414 -36.75 -24.84 4.07
N LEU A 415 -36.93 -23.53 4.25
CA LEU A 415 -35.79 -22.63 4.48
C LEU A 415 -35.05 -22.99 5.78
N THR A 416 -35.77 -23.37 6.85
CA THR A 416 -35.14 -23.81 8.10
C THR A 416 -34.27 -25.07 7.91
N GLN A 417 -34.72 -26.02 7.09
CA GLN A 417 -33.91 -27.20 6.76
C GLN A 417 -32.67 -26.85 5.94
N LEU A 418 -32.77 -25.88 5.04
CA LEU A 418 -31.66 -25.42 4.20
C LEU A 418 -30.56 -24.69 4.98
N LEU A 419 -30.80 -24.24 6.22
CA LEU A 419 -29.74 -23.69 7.08
C LEU A 419 -28.64 -24.72 7.42
N ALA A 420 -28.93 -26.03 7.29
CA ALA A 420 -27.97 -27.12 7.49
C ALA A 420 -27.40 -27.68 6.17
N HIS A 421 -27.65 -27.03 5.02
CA HIS A 421 -27.22 -27.50 3.72
C HIS A 421 -25.67 -27.54 3.62
N ALA A 422 -25.12 -28.47 2.85
CA ALA A 422 -23.68 -28.63 2.70
C ALA A 422 -23.01 -27.38 2.05
N ASP A 423 -23.67 -26.79 1.04
CA ASP A 423 -23.21 -25.58 0.38
C ASP A 423 -23.51 -24.31 1.20
N GLN A 424 -22.46 -23.54 1.53
CA GLN A 424 -22.59 -22.29 2.30
C GLN A 424 -23.51 -21.27 1.62
N ARG A 425 -23.48 -21.17 0.29
CA ARG A 425 -24.26 -20.20 -0.48
C ARG A 425 -25.76 -20.48 -0.35
N ILE A 426 -26.14 -21.74 -0.24
CA ILE A 426 -27.53 -22.16 0.01
C ILE A 426 -27.95 -21.81 1.43
N ARG A 427 -27.09 -22.06 2.44
CA ARG A 427 -27.36 -21.66 3.82
C ARG A 427 -27.59 -20.15 3.95
N LEU A 428 -26.73 -19.34 3.31
CA LEU A 428 -26.84 -17.87 3.33
C LEU A 428 -28.14 -17.40 2.69
N ARG A 429 -28.50 -17.90 1.51
CA ARG A 429 -29.75 -17.52 0.82
C ARG A 429 -31.00 -17.94 1.62
N ALA A 430 -30.99 -19.11 2.25
CA ALA A 430 -32.05 -19.55 3.13
C ALA A 430 -32.18 -18.65 4.36
N GLN A 431 -31.07 -18.26 4.97
CA GLN A 431 -31.01 -17.34 6.10
C GLN A 431 -31.59 -15.97 5.73
N TRP A 432 -31.16 -15.37 4.60
CA TRP A 432 -31.64 -14.06 4.16
C TRP A 432 -33.12 -14.08 3.86
N ALA A 433 -33.63 -15.12 3.15
CA ALA A 433 -35.05 -15.28 2.86
C ALA A 433 -35.91 -15.50 4.11
N LEU A 434 -35.34 -16.12 5.16
CA LEU A 434 -36.02 -16.22 6.46
C LEU A 434 -36.02 -14.85 7.18
N ALA A 435 -34.88 -14.18 7.22
CA ALA A 435 -34.76 -12.89 7.89
C ALA A 435 -35.68 -11.81 7.28
N ASP A 436 -35.89 -11.85 5.98
CA ASP A 436 -36.82 -10.94 5.27
C ASP A 436 -38.29 -11.08 5.73
N ARG A 437 -38.64 -12.17 6.41
CA ARG A 437 -39.96 -12.37 7.00
C ARG A 437 -40.16 -11.66 8.34
N GLY A 438 -39.14 -11.08 8.87
CA GLY A 438 -39.15 -10.33 10.12
C GLY A 438 -39.52 -11.20 11.32
N GLU A 439 -40.43 -10.71 12.18
CA GLU A 439 -40.82 -11.38 13.40
C GLU A 439 -41.43 -12.80 13.20
N ASP A 440 -42.01 -13.07 12.04
CA ASP A 440 -42.61 -14.39 11.72
C ASP A 440 -41.54 -15.50 11.59
N ALA A 441 -40.27 -15.14 11.43
CA ALA A 441 -39.15 -16.06 11.33
C ALA A 441 -38.48 -16.37 12.69
N ILE A 442 -38.75 -15.61 13.75
CA ILE A 442 -38.05 -15.76 15.04
C ILE A 442 -38.25 -17.16 15.63
N ASP A 443 -39.49 -17.71 15.61
CA ASP A 443 -39.74 -19.07 16.10
C ASP A 443 -38.97 -20.15 15.34
N ALA A 444 -38.80 -19.96 14.02
CA ALA A 444 -38.01 -20.88 13.17
C ALA A 444 -36.53 -20.84 13.55
N PHE A 445 -35.96 -19.64 13.69
CA PHE A 445 -34.57 -19.47 14.11
C PHE A 445 -34.36 -19.99 15.56
N GLU A 446 -35.26 -19.72 16.50
CA GLU A 446 -35.20 -20.24 17.88
C GLU A 446 -35.18 -21.78 17.93
N GLY A 447 -35.96 -22.43 17.07
CA GLY A 447 -35.92 -23.90 16.92
C GLY A 447 -34.58 -24.40 16.41
N VAL A 448 -33.91 -23.67 15.54
CA VAL A 448 -32.59 -24.04 14.95
C VAL A 448 -31.43 -23.80 15.94
N VAL A 449 -31.40 -22.68 16.65
CA VAL A 449 -30.32 -22.41 17.62
C VAL A 449 -30.28 -23.42 18.76
N SER A 450 -31.40 -24.08 19.04
CA SER A 450 -31.51 -25.16 20.03
C SER A 450 -31.16 -26.56 19.48
N GLY A 451 -30.77 -26.68 18.20
CA GLY A 451 -30.39 -27.93 17.55
C GLY A 451 -28.93 -28.29 17.70
N ASP A 452 -28.49 -29.40 17.06
CA ASP A 452 -27.14 -29.94 17.19
C ASP A 452 -26.18 -29.53 16.05
N HIS A 453 -26.71 -28.94 14.96
CA HIS A 453 -25.90 -28.62 13.77
C HIS A 453 -25.24 -27.23 13.89
N GLN A 454 -23.95 -27.18 14.21
CA GLN A 454 -23.20 -25.93 14.49
C GLN A 454 -23.46 -24.83 13.46
N LEU A 455 -23.20 -25.11 12.16
CA LEU A 455 -23.34 -24.10 11.11
C LEU A 455 -24.77 -23.58 10.97
N ALA A 456 -25.80 -24.46 11.09
CA ALA A 456 -27.19 -24.02 11.05
C ALA A 456 -27.50 -23.07 12.22
N ARG A 457 -27.01 -23.37 13.43
CA ARG A 457 -27.15 -22.51 14.60
C ARG A 457 -26.51 -21.14 14.39
N ILE A 458 -25.32 -21.10 13.80
CA ILE A 458 -24.64 -19.85 13.46
C ILE A 458 -25.47 -19.02 12.46
N HIS A 459 -25.97 -19.64 11.39
CA HIS A 459 -26.84 -18.98 10.43
C HIS A 459 -28.15 -18.47 11.06
N ALA A 460 -28.70 -19.20 12.03
CA ALA A 460 -29.86 -18.73 12.78
C ALA A 460 -29.54 -17.52 13.68
N ILE A 461 -28.41 -17.50 14.36
CA ILE A 461 -27.94 -16.34 15.14
C ILE A 461 -27.77 -15.10 14.24
N TRP A 462 -27.14 -15.27 13.06
CA TRP A 462 -27.02 -14.17 12.09
C TRP A 462 -28.37 -13.70 11.56
N GLY A 463 -29.28 -14.65 11.27
CA GLY A 463 -30.63 -14.35 10.83
C GLY A 463 -31.44 -13.54 11.85
N LEU A 464 -31.33 -13.85 13.14
CA LEU A 464 -31.95 -13.08 14.23
C LEU A 464 -31.38 -11.65 14.29
N GLY A 465 -30.04 -11.48 14.12
CA GLY A 465 -29.42 -10.16 14.00
C GLY A 465 -29.89 -9.37 12.79
N MET A 466 -30.16 -10.05 11.66
CA MET A 466 -30.76 -9.40 10.48
C MET A 466 -32.20 -8.97 10.73
N VAL A 467 -33.02 -9.79 11.42
CA VAL A 467 -34.40 -9.41 11.78
C VAL A 467 -34.37 -8.11 12.60
N ASP A 468 -33.52 -8.03 13.62
CA ASP A 468 -33.40 -6.83 14.45
C ASP A 468 -32.99 -5.59 13.62
N ARG A 469 -32.05 -5.74 12.70
CA ARG A 469 -31.53 -4.64 11.91
C ARG A 469 -32.49 -4.19 10.80
N LEU A 470 -33.09 -5.12 10.06
CA LEU A 470 -33.91 -4.82 8.87
C LEU A 470 -35.33 -4.38 9.22
N HIS A 471 -35.91 -4.94 10.30
CA HIS A 471 -37.30 -4.70 10.66
C HIS A 471 -37.45 -3.81 11.90
N GLY A 472 -36.34 -3.37 12.48
CA GLY A 472 -36.28 -2.56 13.69
C GLY A 472 -35.96 -3.38 14.94
N PRO A 473 -35.56 -2.74 16.06
CA PRO A 473 -35.10 -3.43 17.26
C PRO A 473 -36.10 -4.46 17.79
N SER A 474 -35.66 -5.72 17.89
CA SER A 474 -36.47 -6.85 18.35
C SER A 474 -35.89 -7.46 19.62
N THR A 475 -36.44 -7.06 20.77
CA THR A 475 -36.04 -7.63 22.07
C THR A 475 -36.14 -9.16 22.08
N ARG A 476 -37.18 -9.74 21.50
CA ARG A 476 -37.36 -11.19 21.44
C ARG A 476 -36.26 -11.89 20.64
N ALA A 477 -35.91 -11.36 19.46
CA ALA A 477 -34.82 -11.93 18.67
C ALA A 477 -33.50 -11.90 19.45
N MET A 478 -33.21 -10.78 20.12
CA MET A 478 -31.97 -10.61 20.90
C MET A 478 -31.95 -11.45 22.17
N GLU A 479 -33.06 -11.68 22.84
CA GLU A 479 -33.15 -12.63 23.98
C GLU A 479 -32.84 -14.06 23.57
N VAL A 480 -33.27 -14.50 22.37
CA VAL A 480 -32.92 -15.81 21.81
C VAL A 480 -31.42 -15.88 21.56
N VAL A 481 -30.81 -14.84 20.99
CA VAL A 481 -29.34 -14.79 20.78
C VAL A 481 -28.63 -14.78 22.12
N GLN A 482 -29.06 -13.99 23.11
CA GLN A 482 -28.46 -13.92 24.46
C GLN A 482 -28.41 -15.29 25.14
N SER A 483 -29.41 -16.13 24.96
CA SER A 483 -29.44 -17.48 25.52
C SER A 483 -28.26 -18.35 25.03
N GLN A 484 -27.62 -18.00 23.91
CA GLN A 484 -26.50 -18.73 23.33
C GLN A 484 -25.11 -18.27 23.87
N MET A 485 -25.04 -17.24 24.69
CA MET A 485 -23.81 -16.75 25.27
C MET A 485 -23.13 -17.74 26.23
N TRP A 486 -23.88 -18.74 26.72
CA TRP A 486 -23.39 -19.77 27.65
C TRP A 486 -23.31 -21.16 27.02
N ASP A 487 -23.32 -21.22 25.69
CA ASP A 487 -23.22 -22.48 24.95
C ASP A 487 -21.88 -23.19 25.19
N ASP A 488 -21.88 -24.53 25.16
CA ASP A 488 -20.64 -25.33 25.27
C ASP A 488 -19.68 -25.06 24.09
N ASP A 489 -20.22 -24.74 22.89
CA ASP A 489 -19.46 -24.43 21.70
C ASP A 489 -18.97 -22.97 21.72
N ALA A 490 -17.67 -22.77 21.73
CA ALA A 490 -17.04 -21.44 21.78
C ALA A 490 -17.39 -20.56 20.57
N GLU A 491 -17.52 -21.15 19.37
CA GLU A 491 -17.90 -20.39 18.19
C GLU A 491 -19.32 -19.81 18.31
N ILE A 492 -20.26 -20.61 18.85
CA ILE A 492 -21.63 -20.15 19.13
C ILE A 492 -21.62 -19.00 20.14
N ARG A 493 -20.87 -19.11 21.25
CA ARG A 493 -20.75 -18.01 22.23
C ARG A 493 -20.20 -16.73 21.60
N GLY A 494 -19.15 -16.86 20.78
CA GLY A 494 -18.51 -15.73 20.10
C GLY A 494 -19.46 -15.05 19.12
N GLN A 495 -20.19 -15.82 18.31
CA GLN A 495 -21.16 -15.27 17.34
C GLN A 495 -22.33 -14.60 18.07
N ALA A 496 -22.83 -15.18 19.17
CA ALA A 496 -23.88 -14.56 19.99
C ALA A 496 -23.40 -13.21 20.56
N ALA A 497 -22.22 -13.17 21.16
CA ALA A 497 -21.64 -11.95 21.68
C ALA A 497 -21.50 -10.87 20.59
N ARG A 498 -21.03 -11.23 19.38
CA ARG A 498 -20.90 -10.32 18.23
C ARG A 498 -22.23 -9.69 17.83
N ILE A 499 -23.27 -10.51 17.62
CA ILE A 499 -24.59 -10.04 17.16
C ILE A 499 -25.25 -9.12 18.19
N LEU A 500 -25.16 -9.46 19.48
CA LEU A 500 -25.70 -8.62 20.55
C LEU A 500 -25.00 -7.26 20.65
N GLY A 501 -23.69 -7.24 20.39
CA GLY A 501 -22.91 -6.00 20.30
C GLY A 501 -23.31 -5.14 19.09
N ASP A 502 -23.51 -5.77 17.93
CA ASP A 502 -23.93 -5.08 16.70
C ASP A 502 -25.34 -4.47 16.87
N ALA A 503 -26.24 -5.17 17.57
CA ALA A 503 -27.56 -4.71 17.96
C ALA A 503 -27.54 -3.68 19.12
N ARG A 504 -26.40 -3.48 19.79
CA ARG A 504 -26.25 -2.66 21.00
C ARG A 504 -27.25 -3.05 22.10
N PHE A 505 -27.47 -4.35 22.27
CA PHE A 505 -28.46 -4.90 23.18
C PHE A 505 -27.99 -4.82 24.63
N ASP A 506 -28.37 -3.75 25.34
CA ASP A 506 -27.94 -3.46 26.72
C ASP A 506 -28.31 -4.56 27.74
N PRO A 507 -29.43 -5.32 27.63
CA PRO A 507 -29.72 -6.40 28.58
C PRO A 507 -28.63 -7.51 28.63
N ALA A 508 -27.86 -7.72 27.56
CA ALA A 508 -26.77 -8.71 27.52
C ALA A 508 -25.47 -8.22 28.17
N ARG A 509 -25.43 -7.00 28.69
CA ARG A 509 -24.25 -6.37 29.24
C ARG A 509 -23.55 -7.19 30.33
N ASP A 510 -24.30 -7.66 31.32
CA ASP A 510 -23.75 -8.38 32.47
C ASP A 510 -23.11 -9.73 32.02
N ASP A 511 -23.75 -10.41 31.07
CA ASP A 511 -23.20 -11.62 30.46
C ASP A 511 -21.91 -11.32 29.65
N MET A 512 -21.84 -10.15 28.98
CA MET A 512 -20.62 -9.72 28.29
C MET A 512 -19.46 -9.51 29.25
N PHE A 513 -19.68 -8.96 30.46
CA PHE A 513 -18.63 -8.80 31.47
C PHE A 513 -18.01 -10.15 31.88
N ASP A 514 -18.77 -11.21 31.94
CA ASP A 514 -18.26 -12.55 32.23
C ASP A 514 -17.49 -13.10 31.03
N LEU A 515 -17.99 -12.92 29.81
CA LEU A 515 -17.38 -13.42 28.58
C LEU A 515 -16.08 -12.72 28.19
N VAL A 516 -15.76 -11.52 28.71
CA VAL A 516 -14.44 -10.91 28.43
C VAL A 516 -13.27 -11.73 29.02
N PHE A 517 -13.59 -12.63 29.94
CA PHE A 517 -12.63 -13.56 30.57
C PHE A 517 -12.80 -15.01 30.08
N ASP A 518 -13.52 -15.23 28.97
CA ASP A 518 -13.69 -16.56 28.40
C ASP A 518 -12.33 -17.20 28.09
N MET A 519 -12.23 -18.52 28.30
CA MET A 519 -11.02 -19.29 28.04
C MET A 519 -10.62 -19.29 26.56
N GLU A 520 -11.58 -19.10 25.65
CA GLU A 520 -11.35 -19.00 24.22
C GLU A 520 -11.16 -17.53 23.81
N PRO A 521 -9.96 -17.14 23.34
CA PRO A 521 -9.61 -15.74 23.10
C PRO A 521 -10.53 -15.03 22.10
N ARG A 522 -11.13 -15.75 21.13
CA ARG A 522 -12.08 -15.15 20.17
C ARG A 522 -13.43 -14.82 20.80
N VAL A 523 -13.88 -15.60 21.77
CA VAL A 523 -15.08 -15.24 22.55
C VAL A 523 -14.82 -13.95 23.33
N ALA A 524 -13.70 -13.89 24.06
CA ALA A 524 -13.28 -12.69 24.77
C ALA A 524 -13.15 -11.47 23.82
N TYR A 525 -12.57 -11.67 22.63
CA TYR A 525 -12.47 -10.63 21.60
C TYR A 525 -13.86 -10.05 21.24
N HIS A 526 -14.81 -10.90 20.90
CA HIS A 526 -16.17 -10.45 20.53
C HIS A 526 -16.90 -9.79 21.70
N ALA A 527 -16.79 -10.32 22.92
CA ALA A 527 -17.39 -9.73 24.11
C ALA A 527 -16.84 -8.33 24.40
N ILE A 528 -15.50 -8.13 24.28
CA ILE A 528 -14.85 -6.82 24.47
C ILE A 528 -15.31 -5.81 23.41
N MET A 529 -15.30 -6.20 22.13
CA MET A 529 -15.80 -5.36 21.04
C MET A 529 -17.24 -4.92 21.29
N SER A 530 -18.07 -5.84 21.76
CA SER A 530 -19.51 -5.64 22.04
C SER A 530 -19.74 -4.71 23.24
N LEU A 531 -18.99 -4.84 24.32
CA LEU A 531 -19.02 -3.88 25.43
C LEU A 531 -18.72 -2.46 24.96
N GLY A 532 -17.74 -2.30 24.07
CA GLY A 532 -17.46 -1.01 23.44
C GLY A 532 -18.63 -0.45 22.65
N LYS A 533 -19.32 -1.27 21.87
CA LYS A 533 -20.50 -0.88 21.06
C LYS A 533 -21.72 -0.57 21.90
N ILE A 534 -21.98 -1.34 22.98
CA ILE A 534 -23.06 -1.11 23.94
C ILE A 534 -22.84 0.20 24.72
N GLY A 535 -21.57 0.53 25.01
CA GLY A 535 -21.20 1.85 25.53
C GLY A 535 -21.25 1.97 27.07
N HIS A 536 -20.92 0.89 27.81
CA HIS A 536 -21.00 0.90 29.27
C HIS A 536 -19.70 1.37 29.95
N PRO A 537 -19.68 2.50 30.67
CA PRO A 537 -18.46 3.09 31.25
C PRO A 537 -17.69 2.18 32.24
N GLU A 538 -18.36 1.29 32.95
CA GLU A 538 -17.75 0.33 33.90
C GLU A 538 -16.87 -0.73 33.19
N ALA A 539 -17.03 -0.91 31.89
CA ALA A 539 -16.24 -1.86 31.11
C ALA A 539 -14.72 -1.49 31.06
N VAL A 540 -14.35 -0.25 31.38
CA VAL A 540 -12.96 0.19 31.34
C VAL A 540 -12.06 -0.67 32.24
N ASP A 541 -12.49 -0.99 33.46
CA ASP A 541 -11.70 -1.76 34.40
C ASP A 541 -11.51 -3.22 33.94
N ALA A 542 -12.59 -3.87 33.44
CA ALA A 542 -12.50 -5.23 32.89
C ALA A 542 -11.60 -5.30 31.65
N VAL A 543 -11.70 -4.32 30.75
CA VAL A 543 -10.85 -4.24 29.55
C VAL A 543 -9.38 -4.00 29.94
N ALA A 544 -9.11 -3.19 30.96
CA ALA A 544 -7.76 -2.96 31.48
C ALA A 544 -7.16 -4.24 32.10
N GLU A 545 -7.96 -5.07 32.77
CA GLU A 545 -7.53 -6.37 33.29
C GLU A 545 -7.20 -7.34 32.15
N VAL A 546 -7.96 -7.35 31.06
CA VAL A 546 -7.64 -8.15 29.86
C VAL A 546 -6.33 -7.68 29.23
N LEU A 547 -6.09 -6.36 29.11
CA LEU A 547 -4.80 -5.83 28.62
C LEU A 547 -3.63 -6.31 29.47
N TRP A 548 -3.81 -6.29 30.79
CA TRP A 548 -2.77 -6.77 31.71
C TRP A 548 -2.51 -8.27 31.55
N THR A 549 -3.53 -9.10 31.56
CA THR A 549 -3.42 -10.57 31.46
C THR A 549 -2.92 -11.04 30.08
N ASN A 550 -3.35 -10.38 29.02
CA ASN A 550 -2.82 -10.58 27.65
C ASN A 550 -1.32 -10.26 27.57
N ASN A 551 -0.85 -9.29 28.35
CA ASN A 551 0.55 -8.86 28.35
C ASN A 551 1.13 -8.66 26.94
N ASP A 552 0.36 -8.04 26.06
CA ASP A 552 0.68 -7.76 24.65
C ASP A 552 1.06 -8.98 23.80
N LYS A 553 0.65 -10.19 24.15
CA LYS A 553 0.93 -11.42 23.41
C LYS A 553 0.04 -11.56 22.19
N ASP A 554 -1.27 -11.42 22.37
CA ASP A 554 -2.25 -11.46 21.30
C ASP A 554 -2.59 -10.03 20.85
N LYS A 555 -2.24 -9.72 19.59
CA LYS A 555 -2.41 -8.38 19.02
C LYS A 555 -3.85 -8.07 18.62
N PHE A 556 -4.62 -9.11 18.26
CA PHE A 556 -6.03 -8.96 17.97
C PHE A 556 -6.84 -8.73 19.25
N LEU A 557 -6.51 -9.44 20.32
CA LEU A 557 -7.15 -9.19 21.62
C LEU A 557 -6.81 -7.77 22.15
N ARG A 558 -5.55 -7.31 22.00
CA ARG A 558 -5.21 -5.90 22.28
C ARG A 558 -6.04 -4.94 21.43
N HIS A 559 -6.22 -5.23 20.13
CA HIS A 559 -7.03 -4.40 19.24
C HIS A 559 -8.47 -4.27 19.75
N ALA A 560 -9.11 -5.37 20.14
CA ALA A 560 -10.46 -5.34 20.72
C ALA A 560 -10.52 -4.44 21.95
N CYS A 561 -9.53 -4.56 22.85
CA CYS A 561 -9.45 -3.70 24.05
C CYS A 561 -9.31 -2.21 23.69
N VAL A 562 -8.43 -1.89 22.74
CA VAL A 562 -8.22 -0.51 22.25
C VAL A 562 -9.49 0.05 21.61
N PHE A 563 -10.15 -0.75 20.75
CA PHE A 563 -11.42 -0.39 20.13
C PHE A 563 -12.49 -0.09 21.19
N ALA A 564 -12.69 -0.99 22.15
CA ALA A 564 -13.66 -0.81 23.21
C ALA A 564 -13.39 0.44 24.05
N LEU A 565 -12.14 0.64 24.49
CA LEU A 565 -11.76 1.83 25.26
C LEU A 565 -11.99 3.14 24.49
N ALA A 566 -11.71 3.15 23.17
CA ALA A 566 -11.95 4.31 22.33
C ALA A 566 -13.45 4.58 22.14
N GLN A 567 -14.27 3.54 21.94
CA GLN A 567 -15.72 3.67 21.82
C GLN A 567 -16.37 4.14 23.11
N LEU A 568 -15.92 3.64 24.26
CA LEU A 568 -16.38 4.10 25.59
C LEU A 568 -16.07 5.56 25.84
N GLY A 569 -15.01 6.11 25.25
CA GLY A 569 -14.68 7.54 25.26
C GLY A 569 -14.42 8.12 26.65
N ASN A 570 -14.17 7.29 27.67
CA ASN A 570 -13.94 7.75 29.04
C ASN A 570 -12.53 8.35 29.21
N ARG A 571 -12.35 9.57 28.73
CA ARG A 571 -11.08 10.30 28.75
C ARG A 571 -10.40 10.33 30.13
N VAL A 572 -11.17 10.49 31.21
CA VAL A 572 -10.61 10.59 32.57
C VAL A 572 -10.01 9.25 32.99
N ALA A 573 -10.72 8.14 32.73
CA ALA A 573 -10.21 6.82 33.02
C ALA A 573 -8.97 6.50 32.17
N LEU A 574 -8.97 6.83 30.87
CA LEU A 574 -7.81 6.61 29.98
C LEU A 574 -6.56 7.37 30.46
N ILE A 575 -6.71 8.62 30.90
CA ILE A 575 -5.60 9.38 31.49
C ILE A 575 -5.09 8.72 32.78
N THR A 576 -5.97 8.16 33.59
CA THR A 576 -5.57 7.42 34.81
C THR A 576 -4.78 6.15 34.42
N LEU A 577 -5.25 5.39 33.43
CA LEU A 577 -4.58 4.19 32.92
C LEU A 577 -3.21 4.47 32.29
N LEU A 578 -2.94 5.68 31.77
CA LEU A 578 -1.58 6.06 31.33
C LEU A 578 -0.57 6.07 32.52
N GLY A 579 -1.04 6.13 33.75
CA GLY A 579 -0.21 6.04 34.98
C GLY A 579 -0.15 4.64 35.59
N ASP A 580 -0.72 3.61 34.94
CA ASP A 580 -0.75 2.26 35.49
C ASP A 580 0.66 1.64 35.61
N ALA A 581 0.82 0.74 36.57
CA ALA A 581 2.10 0.05 36.80
C ALA A 581 2.46 -0.89 35.63
N GLN A 582 1.46 -1.41 34.91
CA GLN A 582 1.61 -2.42 33.85
C GLN A 582 1.76 -1.76 32.47
N PRO A 583 2.87 -1.98 31.75
CA PRO A 583 3.09 -1.40 30.42
C PRO A 583 1.98 -1.70 29.40
N PRO A 584 1.40 -2.94 29.32
CA PRO A 584 0.33 -3.24 28.38
C PRO A 584 -0.94 -2.40 28.59
N VAL A 585 -1.24 -2.07 29.85
CA VAL A 585 -2.40 -1.21 30.21
C VAL A 585 -2.15 0.22 29.76
N ARG A 586 -0.95 0.77 30.03
CA ARG A 586 -0.56 2.10 29.56
C ARG A 586 -0.59 2.19 28.03
N LEU A 587 -0.06 1.16 27.34
CA LEU A 587 -0.08 1.06 25.88
C LEU A 587 -1.51 1.06 25.33
N GLY A 588 -2.41 0.25 25.87
CA GLY A 588 -3.81 0.20 25.47
C GLY A 588 -4.52 1.54 25.61
N ALA A 589 -4.32 2.22 26.76
CA ALA A 589 -4.87 3.56 27.01
C ALA A 589 -4.33 4.62 26.02
N LEU A 590 -3.02 4.58 25.73
CA LEU A 590 -2.39 5.46 24.76
C LEU A 590 -2.99 5.26 23.36
N LEU A 591 -3.14 4.01 22.90
CA LEU A 591 -3.69 3.69 21.58
C LEU A 591 -5.17 4.09 21.47
N ALA A 592 -5.96 3.95 22.54
CA ALA A 592 -7.34 4.43 22.60
C ALA A 592 -7.41 5.95 22.45
N LEU A 593 -6.59 6.68 23.20
CA LEU A 593 -6.48 8.16 23.09
C LEU A 593 -6.03 8.59 21.68
N ARG A 594 -5.13 7.82 21.03
CA ARG A 594 -4.74 8.04 19.64
C ARG A 594 -5.94 7.91 18.69
N GLN A 595 -6.76 6.87 18.82
CA GLN A 595 -7.97 6.70 18.00
C GLN A 595 -8.99 7.84 18.20
N MET A 596 -9.06 8.39 19.42
CA MET A 596 -9.92 9.53 19.75
C MET A 596 -9.34 10.89 19.29
N GLY A 597 -8.09 10.94 18.82
CA GLY A 597 -7.40 12.19 18.49
C GLY A 597 -7.12 13.06 19.72
N ASP A 598 -7.06 12.47 20.93
CA ASP A 598 -6.96 13.23 22.18
C ASP A 598 -5.52 13.67 22.48
N PRO A 599 -5.28 14.97 22.75
CA PRO A 599 -3.93 15.48 23.07
C PRO A 599 -3.30 14.92 24.36
N ALA A 600 -4.05 14.23 25.20
CA ALA A 600 -3.52 13.54 26.39
C ALA A 600 -2.48 12.46 26.04
N VAL A 601 -2.39 12.00 24.79
CA VAL A 601 -1.28 11.16 24.29
C VAL A 601 0.10 11.75 24.62
N ALA A 602 0.20 13.07 24.74
CA ALA A 602 1.44 13.76 25.10
C ALA A 602 1.96 13.40 26.52
N LEU A 603 1.12 12.90 27.41
CA LEU A 603 1.53 12.46 28.75
C LEU A 603 2.46 11.24 28.67
N ALA A 604 2.30 10.39 27.67
CA ALA A 604 3.11 9.20 27.45
C ALA A 604 4.46 9.46 26.75
N LEU A 605 4.76 10.69 26.31
CA LEU A 605 6.07 11.03 25.69
C LEU A 605 7.28 10.81 26.62
N ARG A 606 7.06 10.66 27.92
CA ARG A 606 8.10 10.41 28.92
C ARG A 606 7.86 9.12 29.69
N ASP A 607 7.15 8.17 29.06
CA ASP A 607 6.96 6.85 29.63
C ASP A 607 8.32 6.19 29.88
N PRO A 608 8.52 5.48 31.00
CA PRO A 608 9.75 4.75 31.27
C PRO A 608 10.01 3.62 30.25
N ASP A 609 8.97 3.12 29.60
CA ASP A 609 9.07 2.21 28.47
C ASP A 609 9.26 3.01 27.18
N VAL A 610 10.43 2.91 26.56
CA VAL A 610 10.78 3.65 25.34
C VAL A 610 9.86 3.30 24.16
N PHE A 611 9.32 2.08 24.12
CA PHE A 611 8.36 1.67 23.10
C PHE A 611 7.04 2.46 23.21
N ILE A 612 6.53 2.64 24.44
CA ILE A 612 5.33 3.46 24.69
C ILE A 612 5.58 4.92 24.37
N ALA A 613 6.77 5.44 24.72
CA ALA A 613 7.14 6.81 24.34
C ALA A 613 7.21 7.00 22.81
N ALA A 614 7.69 5.99 22.06
CA ALA A 614 7.70 6.01 20.60
C ALA A 614 6.28 5.96 20.02
N GLU A 615 5.38 5.16 20.59
CA GLU A 615 3.96 5.14 20.20
C GLU A 615 3.27 6.49 20.47
N ALA A 616 3.63 7.19 21.56
CA ALA A 616 3.13 8.54 21.83
C ALA A 616 3.61 9.55 20.77
N ALA A 617 4.88 9.47 20.36
CA ALA A 617 5.41 10.31 19.30
C ALA A 617 4.72 10.02 17.95
N ARG A 618 4.46 8.74 17.61
CA ARG A 618 3.68 8.32 16.44
C ARG A 618 2.24 8.83 16.51
N ALA A 619 1.60 8.72 17.68
CA ALA A 619 0.23 9.20 17.88
C ALA A 619 0.11 10.70 17.61
N ILE A 620 1.05 11.49 18.12
CA ILE A 620 1.03 12.94 17.95
C ILE A 620 1.30 13.35 16.50
N HIS A 621 2.37 12.82 15.92
CA HIS A 621 2.87 13.29 14.62
C HIS A 621 2.12 12.66 13.45
N ASP A 622 2.04 11.30 13.40
CA ASP A 622 1.55 10.58 12.23
C ASP A 622 0.01 10.58 12.16
N ALA A 623 -0.68 10.62 13.32
CA ALA A 623 -2.13 10.82 13.39
C ALA A 623 -2.55 12.29 13.46
N GLU A 624 -1.60 13.22 13.29
CA GLU A 624 -1.82 14.66 13.15
C GLU A 624 -2.59 15.31 14.34
N ILE A 625 -2.28 14.88 15.58
CA ILE A 625 -2.87 15.49 16.79
C ILE A 625 -2.19 16.84 17.05
N GLU A 626 -2.57 17.85 16.26
CA GLU A 626 -1.91 19.18 16.21
C GLU A 626 -1.80 19.87 17.58
N SER A 627 -2.80 19.70 18.44
CA SER A 627 -2.80 20.29 19.78
C SER A 627 -1.73 19.71 20.71
N ALA A 628 -1.23 18.50 20.43
CA ALA A 628 -0.14 17.86 21.17
C ALA A 628 1.26 18.10 20.55
N MET A 629 1.33 18.60 19.31
CA MET A 629 2.57 18.84 18.57
C MET A 629 3.58 19.72 19.34
N PRO A 630 3.18 20.78 20.08
CA PRO A 630 4.10 21.57 20.89
C PRO A 630 4.81 20.76 22.00
N ALA A 631 4.14 19.76 22.58
CA ALA A 631 4.75 18.89 23.59
C ALA A 631 5.84 18.01 22.99
N LEU A 632 5.60 17.44 21.81
CA LEU A 632 6.58 16.65 21.06
C LEU A 632 7.80 17.50 20.68
N ALA A 633 7.61 18.69 20.10
CA ALA A 633 8.67 19.59 19.71
C ALA A 633 9.54 20.04 20.92
N ASN A 634 8.97 20.16 22.12
CA ASN A 634 9.71 20.54 23.34
C ASN A 634 10.73 19.48 23.79
N LEU A 635 10.61 18.23 23.32
CA LEU A 635 11.61 17.19 23.63
C LEU A 635 12.96 17.46 22.98
N ALA A 636 13.02 18.23 21.89
CA ALA A 636 14.28 18.53 21.18
C ALA A 636 15.36 19.13 22.10
N GLY A 637 14.98 19.92 23.10
CA GLY A 637 15.90 20.59 24.04
C GLY A 637 16.54 19.71 25.13
N GLY A 638 16.24 18.40 25.15
CA GLY A 638 16.77 17.50 26.19
C GLY A 638 16.72 16.04 25.76
N LEU A 639 16.71 15.81 24.47
CA LEU A 639 16.57 14.50 23.87
C LEU A 639 17.84 13.68 24.00
N LEU A 640 17.84 12.68 24.87
CA LEU A 640 18.82 11.61 24.91
C LEU A 640 18.23 10.45 24.09
N LEU A 641 18.87 10.13 22.97
CA LEU A 641 18.43 9.07 22.06
C LEU A 641 19.45 7.95 22.07
N ASP A 642 18.97 6.74 22.30
CA ASP A 642 19.72 5.52 22.01
C ASP A 642 19.60 5.19 20.52
N ASP A 643 20.60 4.51 19.97
CA ASP A 643 20.56 4.02 18.58
C ASP A 643 19.70 2.76 18.46
N THR A 644 18.48 2.83 19.00
CA THR A 644 17.43 1.85 18.86
C THR A 644 16.43 2.29 17.80
N ARG A 645 15.59 1.38 17.32
CA ARG A 645 14.49 1.72 16.38
C ARG A 645 13.56 2.76 16.97
N GLU A 646 13.22 2.61 18.25
CA GLU A 646 12.35 3.50 19.01
C GLU A 646 12.97 4.89 19.17
N GLY A 647 14.26 4.97 19.55
CA GLY A 647 14.99 6.23 19.67
C GLY A 647 15.05 6.98 18.32
N ARG A 648 15.33 6.29 17.23
CA ARG A 648 15.32 6.87 15.87
C ARG A 648 13.92 7.35 15.47
N SER A 649 12.88 6.56 15.79
CA SER A 649 11.48 6.90 15.52
C SER A 649 11.05 8.18 16.25
N ILE A 650 11.37 8.29 17.54
CA ILE A 650 11.13 9.49 18.34
C ILE A 650 11.89 10.68 17.75
N GLY A 651 13.18 10.53 17.46
CA GLY A 651 14.05 11.59 16.96
C GLY A 651 13.52 12.24 15.69
N ARG A 652 13.11 11.48 14.69
CA ARG A 652 12.53 12.02 13.44
C ARG A 652 11.30 12.87 13.70
N ARG A 653 10.37 12.38 14.52
CA ARG A 653 9.12 13.08 14.82
C ARG A 653 9.31 14.32 15.68
N VAL A 654 10.26 14.29 16.60
CA VAL A 654 10.66 15.47 17.38
C VAL A 654 11.26 16.57 16.49
N ILE A 655 12.14 16.17 15.55
CA ILE A 655 12.74 17.09 14.57
C ILE A 655 11.64 17.72 13.71
N GLU A 656 10.75 16.91 13.13
CA GLU A 656 9.68 17.43 12.26
C GLU A 656 8.69 18.32 13.04
N ALA A 657 8.31 17.95 14.25
CA ALA A 657 7.46 18.78 15.10
C ALA A 657 8.11 20.15 15.42
N ALA A 658 9.43 20.17 15.63
CA ALA A 658 10.19 21.40 15.83
C ALA A 658 10.25 22.26 14.55
N VAL A 659 10.46 21.64 13.39
CA VAL A 659 10.39 22.33 12.08
C VAL A 659 9.01 22.94 11.86
N ARG A 660 7.92 22.23 12.16
CA ARG A 660 6.54 22.72 11.99
C ARG A 660 6.27 23.93 12.87
N ARG A 661 6.67 23.89 14.13
CA ARG A 661 6.56 25.03 15.04
C ARG A 661 7.44 26.22 14.63
N GLY A 662 8.64 25.97 14.17
CA GLY A 662 9.51 26.88 13.42
C GLY A 662 10.12 28.04 14.20
N SER A 663 10.17 27.99 15.53
CA SER A 663 10.77 29.06 16.33
C SER A 663 12.29 29.03 16.31
N PRO A 664 12.99 30.18 16.56
CA PRO A 664 14.45 30.19 16.71
C PRO A 664 14.98 29.27 17.82
N ARG A 665 14.20 29.07 18.88
CA ARG A 665 14.52 28.11 19.96
C ARG A 665 14.50 26.67 19.45
N ASP A 666 13.56 26.31 18.56
CA ASP A 666 13.48 24.99 17.96
C ASP A 666 14.67 24.74 17.06
N ALA A 667 15.03 25.71 16.20
CA ALA A 667 16.21 25.62 15.37
C ALA A 667 17.48 25.40 16.19
N ALA A 668 17.64 26.10 17.31
CA ALA A 668 18.78 25.95 18.22
C ALA A 668 18.83 24.53 18.84
N ALA A 669 17.69 23.98 19.25
CA ALA A 669 17.61 22.62 19.78
C ALA A 669 17.96 21.57 18.70
N ILE A 670 17.47 21.74 17.47
CA ILE A 670 17.80 20.86 16.34
C ILE A 670 19.29 20.95 15.97
N ALA A 671 19.89 22.18 16.00
CA ALA A 671 21.31 22.35 15.75
C ALA A 671 22.15 21.62 16.80
N GLN A 672 21.74 21.64 18.07
CA GLN A 672 22.40 20.86 19.13
C GLN A 672 22.36 19.36 18.87
N ILE A 673 21.22 18.81 18.37
CA ILE A 673 21.12 17.39 17.99
C ILE A 673 22.10 17.10 16.84
N ALA A 674 22.15 17.94 15.81
CA ALA A 674 23.01 17.74 14.64
C ALA A 674 24.52 17.68 15.01
N VAL A 675 24.98 18.51 15.96
CA VAL A 675 26.40 18.55 16.37
C VAL A 675 26.74 17.59 17.51
N ASN A 676 25.74 16.96 18.15
CA ASN A 676 25.97 16.04 19.27
C ASN A 676 26.50 14.67 18.76
N SER A 677 27.79 14.39 18.99
CA SER A 677 28.41 13.12 18.59
C SER A 677 27.82 11.87 19.27
N ASP A 678 27.14 12.03 20.40
CA ASP A 678 26.52 10.93 21.14
C ASP A 678 25.12 10.57 20.58
N ALA A 679 24.53 11.42 19.70
CA ALA A 679 23.28 11.12 19.04
C ALA A 679 23.48 10.14 17.85
N PRO A 680 22.52 9.27 17.54
CA PRO A 680 22.58 8.39 16.39
C PRO A 680 22.86 9.14 15.08
N SER A 681 23.77 8.64 14.25
CA SER A 681 24.21 9.32 13.02
C SER A 681 23.03 9.67 12.09
N ILE A 682 22.06 8.78 11.97
CA ILE A 682 20.86 9.02 11.16
C ILE A 682 20.02 10.18 11.70
N VAL A 683 19.90 10.33 13.01
CA VAL A 683 19.13 11.41 13.64
C VAL A 683 19.88 12.74 13.50
N ARG A 684 21.24 12.73 13.62
CA ARG A 684 22.08 13.90 13.34
C ARG A 684 21.91 14.38 11.90
N LEU A 685 21.90 13.45 10.94
CA LEU A 685 21.72 13.77 9.53
C LEU A 685 20.32 14.34 9.26
N GLU A 686 19.28 13.76 9.84
CA GLU A 686 17.92 14.29 9.76
C GLU A 686 17.80 15.72 10.33
N ALA A 687 18.47 15.97 11.45
CA ALA A 687 18.53 17.30 12.03
C ALA A 687 19.23 18.30 11.11
N ALA A 688 20.35 17.91 10.52
CA ALA A 688 21.11 18.75 9.58
C ALA A 688 20.29 19.06 8.30
N ARG A 689 19.62 18.08 7.72
CA ARG A 689 18.68 18.25 6.58
C ARG A 689 17.54 19.19 6.92
N ALA A 690 17.00 19.09 8.15
CA ALA A 690 15.96 19.98 8.63
C ALA A 690 16.43 21.44 8.68
N LEU A 691 17.66 21.69 9.13
CA LEU A 691 18.25 23.02 9.14
C LEU A 691 18.51 23.56 7.73
N ALA A 692 18.94 22.73 6.80
CA ALA A 692 19.19 23.12 5.41
C ALA A 692 17.92 23.60 4.69
N THR A 693 16.77 23.07 5.06
CA THR A 693 15.47 23.42 4.48
C THR A 693 14.61 24.33 5.38
N TRP A 694 15.13 24.81 6.51
CA TRP A 694 14.34 25.51 7.54
C TRP A 694 13.64 26.77 7.05
N ALA A 695 14.32 27.58 6.25
CA ALA A 695 13.76 28.82 5.73
C ALA A 695 12.70 28.58 4.63
N ASN A 696 12.87 27.52 3.87
CA ASN A 696 11.95 27.13 2.79
C ASN A 696 11.68 25.63 2.87
N PRO A 697 10.85 25.19 3.82
CA PRO A 697 10.46 23.79 3.93
C PRO A 697 9.70 23.33 2.68
N GLY A 698 9.93 22.09 2.28
CA GLY A 698 9.17 21.49 1.17
C GLY A 698 7.68 21.31 1.53
N PRO A 699 6.84 21.02 0.56
CA PRO A 699 5.40 20.82 0.77
C PRO A 699 5.07 19.49 1.45
N ARG A 700 6.01 18.56 1.54
CA ARG A 700 5.82 17.23 2.12
C ARG A 700 6.34 17.13 3.53
N ASP A 701 5.62 16.38 4.36
CA ASP A 701 6.08 15.95 5.67
C ASP A 701 7.31 15.04 5.52
N ARG A 702 8.35 15.28 6.30
CA ARG A 702 9.65 14.60 6.17
C ARG A 702 9.64 13.17 6.71
N VAL A 703 8.68 12.84 7.57
CA VAL A 703 8.50 11.50 8.13
C VAL A 703 7.54 10.67 7.30
N THR A 704 6.34 11.19 7.07
CA THR A 704 5.24 10.43 6.42
C THR A 704 5.18 10.61 4.91
N GLY A 705 5.81 11.68 4.36
CA GLY A 705 5.69 12.03 2.95
C GLY A 705 4.38 12.72 2.56
N ARG A 706 3.41 12.82 3.47
CA ARG A 706 2.14 13.48 3.21
C ARG A 706 2.31 14.95 2.82
N PHE A 707 1.38 15.46 2.02
CA PHE A 707 1.33 16.89 1.74
C PHE A 707 0.86 17.65 2.99
N ARG A 708 1.80 18.37 3.61
CA ARG A 708 1.59 19.20 4.81
C ARG A 708 2.46 20.45 4.70
N ALA A 709 2.15 21.32 3.74
CA ALA A 709 2.96 22.48 3.40
C ALA A 709 3.18 23.41 4.60
N ILE A 710 4.38 23.94 4.69
CA ILE A 710 4.78 24.96 5.67
C ILE A 710 5.17 26.21 4.90
N GLU A 711 4.63 27.36 5.27
CA GLU A 711 4.96 28.64 4.64
C GLU A 711 6.46 28.98 4.79
N PRO A 712 7.08 29.56 3.77
CA PRO A 712 8.45 30.03 3.83
C PRO A 712 8.66 31.03 4.98
N ARG A 713 9.85 30.98 5.60
CA ARG A 713 10.17 31.78 6.79
C ARG A 713 11.38 32.66 6.55
N SER A 714 11.46 33.79 7.28
CA SER A 714 12.63 34.62 7.26
C SER A 714 13.86 33.85 7.81
N PRO A 715 14.98 33.77 7.10
CA PRO A 715 16.18 33.10 7.56
C PRO A 715 16.89 33.84 8.70
N ALA A 716 16.79 35.16 8.80
CA ALA A 716 17.60 35.98 9.70
C ALA A 716 17.44 35.65 11.19
N PRO A 717 16.23 35.44 11.75
CA PRO A 717 16.10 35.04 13.15
C PRO A 717 16.71 33.68 13.47
N ILE A 718 16.69 32.80 12.51
CA ILE A 718 17.25 31.44 12.63
C ILE A 718 18.76 31.50 12.53
N ALA A 719 19.31 32.22 11.55
CA ALA A 719 20.74 32.45 11.40
C ALA A 719 21.35 33.02 12.70
N ALA A 720 20.67 33.96 13.32
CA ALA A 720 21.10 34.54 14.61
C ALA A 720 21.10 33.50 15.74
N ALA A 721 20.16 32.56 15.75
CA ALA A 721 20.03 31.54 16.78
C ALA A 721 21.04 30.41 16.65
N ILE A 722 21.37 29.96 15.43
CA ILE A 722 22.16 28.75 15.19
C ILE A 722 23.53 29.00 14.52
N GLY A 723 23.84 30.24 14.13
CA GLY A 723 25.08 30.57 13.40
C GLY A 723 26.36 30.09 14.11
N ALA A 724 26.38 29.95 15.42
CA ALA A 724 27.54 29.46 16.18
C ALA A 724 27.79 27.94 15.99
N TRP A 725 26.78 27.14 15.63
CA TRP A 725 26.90 25.68 15.41
C TRP A 725 27.17 25.32 13.96
N LEU A 726 26.79 26.16 12.99
CA LEU A 726 26.93 25.86 11.57
C LEU A 726 28.37 25.64 11.12
N PRO A 727 29.38 26.38 11.59
CA PRO A 727 30.77 26.08 11.25
C PRO A 727 31.24 24.70 11.71
N GLN A 728 30.82 24.26 12.91
CA GLN A 728 31.16 22.93 13.42
C GLN A 728 30.46 21.84 12.54
N LEU A 729 29.20 22.01 12.24
CA LEU A 729 28.46 21.07 11.38
C LEU A 729 29.03 21.02 9.97
N ALA A 730 29.35 22.16 9.38
CA ALA A 730 29.93 22.26 8.05
C ALA A 730 31.32 21.60 7.92
N ALA A 731 32.01 21.45 9.06
CA ALA A 731 33.35 20.82 9.12
C ALA A 731 33.28 19.28 9.23
N GLU A 732 32.12 18.70 9.49
CA GLU A 732 31.95 17.25 9.51
C GLU A 732 32.18 16.67 8.11
N ASP A 733 32.59 15.39 8.03
CA ASP A 733 32.74 14.68 6.77
C ASP A 733 31.41 14.09 6.23
N GLY A 734 31.39 13.76 4.93
CA GLY A 734 30.26 13.12 4.28
C GLY A 734 28.96 13.96 4.27
N ASP A 735 27.83 13.29 4.24
CA ASP A 735 26.51 13.89 4.10
C ASP A 735 26.18 14.88 5.21
N LEU A 736 26.66 14.62 6.44
CA LEU A 736 26.41 15.51 7.57
C LEU A 736 27.03 16.89 7.37
N GLY A 737 28.29 16.93 6.92
CA GLY A 737 28.99 18.19 6.59
C GLY A 737 28.38 18.88 5.37
N GLU A 738 27.98 18.12 4.35
CA GLU A 738 27.25 18.65 3.19
C GLU A 738 25.97 19.39 3.61
N GLN A 739 25.15 18.75 4.45
CA GLN A 739 23.92 19.40 4.96
C GLN A 739 24.22 20.60 5.86
N GLY A 740 25.35 20.59 6.60
CA GLY A 740 25.81 21.74 7.37
C GLY A 740 26.17 22.94 6.48
N ARG A 741 26.85 22.70 5.37
CA ARG A 741 27.18 23.74 4.38
C ARG A 741 25.92 24.24 3.66
N ALA A 742 25.03 23.33 3.29
CA ALA A 742 23.72 23.69 2.71
C ALA A 742 22.89 24.57 3.66
N ALA A 743 22.86 24.23 4.95
CA ALA A 743 22.17 25.03 5.98
C ALA A 743 22.76 26.43 6.13
N ALA A 744 24.08 26.54 6.14
CA ALA A 744 24.75 27.84 6.19
C ALA A 744 24.40 28.71 4.98
N ALA A 745 24.42 28.14 3.77
CA ALA A 745 24.06 28.84 2.54
C ALA A 745 22.57 29.26 2.55
N ALA A 746 21.64 28.37 2.91
CA ALA A 746 20.20 28.64 2.96
C ALA A 746 19.84 29.73 3.99
N LEU A 747 20.61 29.84 5.06
CA LEU A 747 20.38 30.81 6.13
C LEU A 747 21.20 32.10 5.98
N GLY A 748 22.06 32.19 4.94
CA GLY A 748 22.92 33.33 4.70
C GLY A 748 23.99 33.52 5.80
N VAL A 749 24.53 32.41 6.33
CA VAL A 749 25.61 32.40 7.31
C VAL A 749 26.95 32.13 6.59
N ASP A 750 27.86 33.09 6.66
CA ASP A 750 29.17 32.91 6.06
C ASP A 750 30.01 31.91 6.88
N LEU A 751 30.53 30.89 6.20
CA LEU A 751 31.52 29.98 6.76
C LEU A 751 32.92 30.56 6.63
N ASP A 752 33.84 30.15 7.51
CA ASP A 752 35.24 30.56 7.40
C ASP A 752 35.87 29.95 6.13
N PRO A 753 36.25 30.77 5.12
CA PRO A 753 36.80 30.23 3.90
C PRO A 753 38.16 29.53 4.11
N ALA A 754 38.92 29.89 5.15
CA ALA A 754 40.19 29.25 5.48
C ALA A 754 39.96 27.81 6.04
N ALA A 755 38.90 27.62 6.81
CA ALA A 755 38.47 26.29 7.27
C ALA A 755 38.02 25.42 6.07
N MET A 756 37.21 25.96 5.15
CA MET A 756 36.77 25.25 3.93
C MET A 756 37.96 24.88 3.04
N LEU A 757 38.97 25.73 2.94
CA LEU A 757 40.20 25.46 2.18
C LEU A 757 40.99 24.31 2.84
N THR A 758 41.05 24.25 4.15
CA THR A 758 41.67 23.16 4.91
C THR A 758 41.01 21.83 4.62
N LEU A 759 39.66 21.79 4.63
CA LEU A 759 38.87 20.60 4.32
C LEU A 759 39.06 20.14 2.86
N LEU A 760 39.14 21.07 1.91
CA LEU A 760 39.46 20.75 0.50
C LEU A 760 40.83 20.08 0.36
N GLN A 761 41.81 20.51 1.16
CA GLN A 761 43.17 19.95 1.16
C GLN A 761 43.29 18.61 1.87
N ASP A 762 42.43 18.35 2.83
CA ASP A 762 42.46 17.14 3.67
C ASP A 762 42.04 15.91 2.83
N LYS A 763 43.00 15.01 2.57
CA LYS A 763 42.80 13.79 1.80
C LYS A 763 42.02 12.71 2.58
N SER A 764 41.86 12.87 3.89
CA SER A 764 41.03 11.96 4.71
C SER A 764 39.53 12.24 4.56
N GLN A 765 39.15 13.43 4.10
CA GLN A 765 37.78 13.81 3.79
C GLN A 765 37.25 13.06 2.56
N SER A 766 35.95 12.76 2.55
CA SER A 766 35.28 12.16 1.40
C SER A 766 35.42 13.04 0.14
N VAL A 767 35.39 12.40 -1.03
CA VAL A 767 35.45 13.11 -2.31
C VAL A 767 34.30 14.10 -2.45
N ALA A 768 33.11 13.74 -2.02
CA ALA A 768 31.91 14.59 -2.03
C ALA A 768 32.12 15.86 -1.18
N SER A 769 32.58 15.70 0.06
CA SER A 769 32.86 16.81 0.99
C SER A 769 33.90 17.80 0.39
N ARG A 770 34.94 17.30 -0.22
CA ARG A 770 35.98 18.13 -0.87
C ARG A 770 35.42 18.87 -2.10
N VAL A 771 34.58 18.25 -2.91
CA VAL A 771 33.92 18.90 -4.04
C VAL A 771 32.99 20.02 -3.58
N ASP A 772 32.28 19.84 -2.49
CA ASP A 772 31.38 20.86 -1.94
C ASP A 772 32.16 22.05 -1.37
N CYS A 773 33.26 21.79 -0.66
CA CYS A 773 34.15 22.85 -0.21
C CYS A 773 34.72 23.66 -1.40
N LEU A 774 35.06 22.98 -2.50
CA LEU A 774 35.47 23.66 -3.74
C LEU A 774 34.36 24.54 -4.31
N ARG A 775 33.10 24.03 -4.38
CA ARG A 775 31.96 24.83 -4.88
C ARG A 775 31.73 26.09 -4.05
N TYR A 776 31.81 25.98 -2.71
CA TYR A 776 31.73 27.14 -1.82
C TYR A 776 32.87 28.14 -2.11
N LEU A 777 34.12 27.67 -2.16
CA LEU A 777 35.31 28.52 -2.34
C LEU A 777 35.37 29.12 -3.74
N ALA A 778 34.86 28.45 -4.77
CA ALA A 778 34.84 28.95 -6.15
C ALA A 778 33.99 30.24 -6.33
N GLN A 779 33.11 30.51 -5.38
CA GLN A 779 32.32 31.74 -5.34
C GLN A 779 32.94 32.82 -4.48
N HIS A 780 34.08 32.54 -3.78
CA HIS A 780 34.70 33.46 -2.87
C HIS A 780 35.74 34.32 -3.60
N GLU A 781 35.60 35.63 -3.53
CA GLU A 781 36.34 36.60 -4.35
C GLU A 781 37.88 36.44 -4.28
N THR A 782 38.45 36.09 -3.14
CA THR A 782 39.92 36.03 -2.93
C THR A 782 40.49 34.61 -2.94
N LEU A 783 39.70 33.56 -2.72
CA LEU A 783 40.19 32.19 -2.60
C LEU A 783 39.80 31.26 -3.76
N ALA A 784 38.94 31.72 -4.69
CA ALA A 784 38.49 30.92 -5.82
C ALA A 784 39.66 30.30 -6.63
N SER A 785 40.66 31.14 -7.02
CA SER A 785 41.81 30.69 -7.79
C SER A 785 42.62 29.64 -7.05
N VAL A 786 42.88 29.85 -5.77
CA VAL A 786 43.67 28.93 -4.93
C VAL A 786 42.93 27.59 -4.78
N ALA A 787 41.61 27.62 -4.55
CA ALA A 787 40.80 26.43 -4.41
C ALA A 787 40.73 25.61 -5.70
N ILE A 788 40.59 26.28 -6.85
CA ILE A 788 40.62 25.65 -8.17
C ILE A 788 41.97 25.00 -8.44
N GLU A 789 43.09 25.68 -8.20
CA GLU A 789 44.41 25.12 -8.35
C GLU A 789 44.64 23.86 -7.50
N LEU A 790 44.20 23.90 -6.23
CA LEU A 790 44.28 22.74 -5.32
C LEU A 790 43.40 21.57 -5.80
N ALA A 791 42.22 21.85 -6.30
CA ALA A 791 41.34 20.84 -6.86
C ALA A 791 41.94 20.18 -8.10
N LEU A 792 42.51 20.97 -9.01
CA LEU A 792 43.22 20.49 -10.23
C LEU A 792 44.46 19.65 -9.90
N ALA A 793 45.10 19.89 -8.79
CA ALA A 793 46.25 19.13 -8.30
C ALA A 793 45.86 17.90 -7.43
N SER A 794 44.60 17.64 -7.24
CA SER A 794 44.10 16.53 -6.38
C SER A 794 44.47 15.16 -6.94
N PRO A 795 44.78 14.15 -6.09
CA PRO A 795 44.92 12.77 -6.50
C PRO A 795 43.59 12.15 -6.98
N SER A 796 42.45 12.68 -6.54
CA SER A 796 41.14 12.22 -6.96
C SER A 796 40.74 12.85 -8.30
N ALA A 797 40.46 12.05 -9.29
CA ALA A 797 39.97 12.48 -10.58
C ALA A 797 38.63 13.22 -10.52
N VAL A 798 37.74 12.82 -9.62
CA VAL A 798 36.43 13.48 -9.41
C VAL A 798 36.64 14.92 -8.88
N VAL A 799 37.59 15.13 -7.95
CA VAL A 799 37.93 16.46 -7.45
C VAL A 799 38.61 17.29 -8.56
N ARG A 800 39.50 16.69 -9.37
CA ARG A 800 40.08 17.38 -10.52
C ARG A 800 39.05 17.80 -11.55
N ALA A 801 38.10 16.90 -11.86
CA ALA A 801 36.98 17.18 -12.75
C ALA A 801 36.11 18.34 -12.25
N ALA A 802 35.82 18.40 -10.93
CA ALA A 802 35.14 19.52 -10.31
C ALA A 802 35.95 20.82 -10.41
N GLY A 803 37.28 20.76 -10.23
CA GLY A 803 38.19 21.88 -10.44
C GLY A 803 38.13 22.44 -11.86
N MET A 804 38.12 21.56 -12.86
CA MET A 804 37.98 21.94 -14.28
C MET A 804 36.69 22.71 -14.55
N ARG A 805 35.56 22.23 -14.01
CA ARG A 805 34.24 22.88 -14.15
C ARG A 805 34.20 24.26 -13.47
N ALA A 806 34.96 24.45 -12.40
CA ALA A 806 35.01 25.69 -11.66
C ALA A 806 35.84 26.80 -12.34
N VAL A 807 36.64 26.47 -13.37
CA VAL A 807 37.42 27.47 -14.10
C VAL A 807 36.51 28.42 -14.89
N VAL A 808 36.57 29.71 -14.57
CA VAL A 808 35.71 30.74 -15.16
C VAL A 808 36.24 31.20 -16.55
N ASP A 809 37.56 31.29 -16.73
CA ASP A 809 38.15 31.69 -17.98
C ASP A 809 37.97 30.63 -19.08
N ASP A 810 37.28 31.01 -20.17
CA ASP A 810 36.95 30.09 -21.26
C ASP A 810 38.15 29.48 -21.95
N ALA A 811 39.20 30.24 -22.12
CA ALA A 811 40.38 29.76 -22.80
C ALA A 811 41.18 28.75 -21.94
N ALA A 812 41.32 29.02 -20.66
CA ALA A 812 41.92 28.11 -19.70
C ALA A 812 41.09 26.83 -19.54
N ALA A 813 39.75 26.93 -19.41
CA ALA A 813 38.87 25.80 -19.34
C ALA A 813 38.96 24.88 -20.56
N LEU A 814 39.03 25.44 -21.77
CA LEU A 814 39.14 24.66 -23.02
C LEU A 814 40.51 23.99 -23.15
N VAL A 815 41.62 24.60 -22.66
CA VAL A 815 42.96 24.00 -22.64
C VAL A 815 42.97 22.76 -21.70
N LEU A 816 42.37 22.89 -20.51
CA LEU A 816 42.26 21.80 -19.57
C LEU A 816 41.39 20.67 -20.15
N ALA A 817 40.28 21.02 -20.79
CA ALA A 817 39.39 20.05 -21.44
C ALA A 817 40.13 19.27 -22.56
N ALA A 818 40.90 19.94 -23.41
CA ALA A 818 41.68 19.29 -24.46
C ALA A 818 42.70 18.28 -23.88
N ALA A 819 43.41 18.68 -22.83
CA ALA A 819 44.38 17.80 -22.16
C ALA A 819 43.69 16.58 -21.49
N ALA A 820 42.54 16.80 -20.88
CA ALA A 820 41.80 15.73 -20.23
C ALA A 820 41.21 14.71 -21.23
N ILE A 821 40.80 15.09 -22.42
CA ILE A 821 40.38 14.18 -23.48
C ILE A 821 41.50 13.21 -23.88
N GLU A 822 42.75 13.69 -23.92
CA GLU A 822 43.89 12.88 -24.35
C GLU A 822 44.41 11.91 -23.26
N SER A 823 44.36 12.31 -21.99
CA SER A 823 45.07 11.60 -20.91
C SER A 823 44.34 11.54 -19.59
N GLY A 824 43.13 12.15 -19.47
CA GLY A 824 42.32 12.14 -18.26
C GLY A 824 41.64 10.79 -18.02
N ASP A 825 41.27 10.55 -16.77
CA ASP A 825 40.37 9.45 -16.49
C ASP A 825 38.89 9.79 -16.83
N LEU A 826 37.97 8.84 -16.64
CA LEU A 826 36.58 8.98 -17.08
C LEU A 826 35.90 10.24 -16.53
N ALA A 827 36.14 10.60 -15.26
CA ALA A 827 35.51 11.76 -14.62
C ALA A 827 36.00 13.08 -15.25
N GLU A 828 37.30 13.16 -15.53
CA GLU A 828 37.93 14.31 -16.17
C GLU A 828 37.50 14.44 -17.63
N ARG A 829 37.43 13.34 -18.37
CA ARG A 829 36.92 13.34 -19.76
C ARG A 829 35.48 13.79 -19.85
N ARG A 830 34.62 13.34 -18.92
CA ARG A 830 33.24 13.83 -18.82
C ARG A 830 33.20 15.34 -18.61
N ALA A 831 33.95 15.86 -17.64
CA ALA A 831 34.05 17.29 -17.39
C ALA A 831 34.55 18.07 -18.63
N ALA A 832 35.51 17.51 -19.35
CA ALA A 832 36.03 18.12 -20.57
C ALA A 832 34.95 18.26 -21.65
N PHE A 833 34.16 17.21 -21.90
CA PHE A 833 33.10 17.27 -22.91
C PHE A 833 31.95 18.21 -22.46
N GLU A 834 31.59 18.26 -21.18
CA GLU A 834 30.63 19.23 -20.63
C GLU A 834 31.12 20.68 -20.84
N ILE A 835 32.39 20.95 -20.59
CA ILE A 835 33.00 22.26 -20.79
C ILE A 835 32.94 22.64 -22.28
N ILE A 836 33.31 21.74 -23.18
CA ILE A 836 33.26 21.96 -24.63
C ILE A 836 31.82 22.22 -25.07
N ALA A 837 30.87 21.41 -24.59
CA ALA A 837 29.46 21.59 -24.91
C ALA A 837 28.93 22.94 -24.46
N SER A 838 29.26 23.38 -23.24
CA SER A 838 28.78 24.65 -22.67
C SER A 838 29.45 25.87 -23.31
N ARG A 839 30.74 25.79 -23.69
CA ARG A 839 31.50 26.94 -24.19
C ARG A 839 31.50 27.05 -25.73
N ARG A 840 31.37 25.93 -26.47
CA ARG A 840 31.40 25.91 -27.95
C ARG A 840 30.16 25.37 -28.62
N GLY A 841 29.21 24.85 -27.83
CA GLY A 841 27.95 24.32 -28.29
C GLY A 841 28.01 22.86 -28.77
N PRO A 842 26.84 22.24 -28.95
CA PRO A 842 26.70 20.81 -29.25
C PRO A 842 27.26 20.36 -30.60
N ALA A 843 27.33 21.27 -31.57
CA ALA A 843 27.90 20.99 -32.90
C ALA A 843 29.40 20.58 -32.84
N GLU A 844 30.15 21.07 -31.87
CA GLU A 844 31.57 20.72 -31.66
C GLU A 844 31.71 19.30 -31.10
N LEU A 845 30.82 18.89 -30.19
CA LEU A 845 30.76 17.51 -29.72
C LEU A 845 30.44 16.51 -30.85
N GLY A 846 29.54 16.91 -31.77
CA GLY A 846 29.25 16.11 -32.96
C GLY A 846 30.44 15.91 -33.89
N ARG A 847 31.34 16.94 -34.00
CA ARG A 847 32.58 16.83 -34.75
C ARG A 847 33.63 15.93 -34.07
N LEU A 848 33.78 16.09 -32.77
CA LEU A 848 34.70 15.25 -31.96
C LEU A 848 34.30 13.78 -31.96
N ARG A 849 33.00 13.46 -32.02
CA ARG A 849 32.51 12.08 -32.12
C ARG A 849 33.04 11.33 -33.35
N GLN A 850 33.21 12.05 -34.47
CA GLN A 850 33.68 11.43 -35.71
C GLN A 850 35.17 11.11 -35.67
N SER A 851 35.94 11.87 -34.85
CA SER A 851 37.40 11.75 -34.75
C SER A 851 37.88 10.92 -33.55
N THR A 852 37.08 10.90 -32.45
CA THR A 852 37.49 10.28 -31.19
C THR A 852 36.23 9.73 -30.47
N PRO A 853 35.76 8.53 -30.77
CA PRO A 853 34.67 7.93 -30.03
C PRO A 853 35.12 7.63 -28.60
N ASP A 854 34.54 8.33 -27.63
CA ASP A 854 34.80 8.17 -26.19
C ASP A 854 33.48 7.94 -25.43
N GLU A 855 33.51 7.02 -24.46
CA GLU A 855 32.35 6.67 -23.65
C GLU A 855 31.77 7.87 -22.88
N ALA A 856 32.65 8.75 -22.38
CA ALA A 856 32.24 9.96 -21.68
C ALA A 856 31.50 10.97 -22.58
N MET A 857 31.82 10.97 -23.86
CA MET A 857 31.15 11.81 -24.87
C MET A 857 29.78 11.25 -25.27
N LEU A 858 29.69 9.93 -25.34
CA LEU A 858 28.43 9.27 -25.69
C LEU A 858 27.30 9.62 -24.69
N ASP A 859 27.63 9.71 -23.42
CA ASP A 859 26.70 10.14 -22.34
C ASP A 859 26.07 11.52 -22.60
N LEU A 860 26.92 12.48 -23.03
CA LEU A 860 26.46 13.84 -23.31
C LEU A 860 25.70 13.96 -24.63
N LEU A 861 26.10 13.23 -25.63
CA LEU A 861 25.48 13.24 -26.95
C LEU A 861 24.09 12.58 -26.90
N GLU A 862 23.92 11.56 -26.11
CA GLU A 862 22.60 10.94 -25.84
C GLU A 862 21.63 11.91 -25.20
N ALA A 863 22.08 12.71 -24.22
CA ALA A 863 21.26 13.75 -23.58
C ALA A 863 20.87 14.90 -24.54
N MET A 864 21.62 15.10 -25.60
CA MET A 864 21.48 16.25 -26.55
C MET A 864 20.82 15.87 -27.89
N SER A 865 20.61 14.58 -28.18
CA SER A 865 20.07 14.11 -29.47
C SER A 865 19.07 13.00 -29.28
N PRO A 866 17.81 13.34 -29.00
CA PRO A 866 16.75 12.33 -28.75
C PRO A 866 16.39 11.47 -29.97
N ASP A 867 16.79 11.84 -31.21
CA ASP A 867 16.32 11.25 -32.46
C ASP A 867 17.31 10.24 -33.12
N GLN A 868 18.20 9.59 -32.37
CA GLN A 868 19.12 8.60 -32.96
C GLN A 868 18.49 7.20 -33.09
N GLU A 869 18.90 6.43 -34.13
CA GLU A 869 18.53 5.03 -34.29
C GLU A 869 18.83 4.19 -33.03
N MET A 870 17.83 3.41 -32.61
CA MET A 870 17.74 2.75 -31.30
C MET A 870 18.96 1.90 -30.92
N ASP A 871 19.58 1.17 -31.86
CA ASP A 871 20.72 0.28 -31.59
C ASP A 871 22.01 1.01 -31.24
N ALA A 872 22.23 2.18 -31.82
CA ALA A 872 23.41 2.99 -31.52
C ALA A 872 23.30 3.70 -30.17
N LYS A 873 22.12 4.09 -29.76
CA LYS A 873 21.80 4.77 -28.51
C LYS A 873 22.14 3.88 -27.30
N TRP A 874 21.76 2.60 -27.36
CA TRP A 874 21.90 1.66 -26.25
C TRP A 874 23.27 0.93 -26.21
N SER A 875 23.98 0.84 -27.31
CA SER A 875 25.27 0.14 -27.37
C SER A 875 26.32 0.73 -26.42
N ALA A 876 26.24 2.03 -26.16
CA ALA A 876 27.12 2.73 -25.24
C ALA A 876 26.83 2.44 -23.74
N ALA A 877 25.67 1.91 -23.41
CA ALA A 877 25.29 1.61 -22.04
C ALA A 877 25.98 0.37 -21.44
N ARG A 878 26.91 -0.26 -22.11
CA ARG A 878 27.67 -1.46 -21.66
C ARG A 878 28.83 -1.15 -20.72
N VAL A 879 29.34 0.07 -20.74
CA VAL A 879 30.60 0.43 -20.05
C VAL A 879 30.54 1.82 -19.41
N GLY A 880 31.32 2.01 -18.36
CA GLY A 880 31.55 3.34 -17.78
C GLY A 880 30.41 3.83 -16.86
N GLY A 881 29.53 2.95 -16.37
CA GLY A 881 28.48 3.32 -15.42
C GLY A 881 28.97 3.57 -13.99
N ASP A 882 28.14 4.25 -13.22
CA ASP A 882 28.32 4.49 -11.80
C ASP A 882 27.62 3.40 -10.99
N VAL A 883 28.41 2.57 -10.29
CA VAL A 883 27.91 1.40 -9.55
C VAL A 883 26.95 1.80 -8.42
N GLU A 884 27.30 2.85 -7.64
CA GLU A 884 26.47 3.29 -6.51
C GLU A 884 25.15 3.88 -7.00
N ARG A 885 25.18 4.64 -8.08
CA ARG A 885 23.98 5.16 -8.70
C ARG A 885 23.13 4.03 -9.32
N GLY A 886 23.77 3.04 -9.95
CA GLY A 886 23.09 1.86 -10.48
C GLY A 886 22.40 1.05 -9.40
N ARG A 887 23.06 0.87 -8.24
CA ARG A 887 22.45 0.27 -7.06
C ARG A 887 21.23 1.06 -6.61
N TRP A 888 21.37 2.36 -6.45
CA TRP A 888 20.26 3.22 -6.06
C TRP A 888 19.09 3.12 -7.03
N ILE A 889 19.33 3.10 -8.35
CA ILE A 889 18.27 2.96 -9.36
C ILE A 889 17.55 1.61 -9.22
N VAL A 890 18.30 0.51 -9.10
CA VAL A 890 17.71 -0.84 -8.93
C VAL A 890 16.85 -0.93 -7.68
N GLU A 891 17.29 -0.32 -6.59
CA GLU A 891 16.59 -0.39 -5.29
C GLU A 891 15.46 0.64 -5.15
N ASN A 892 15.57 1.84 -5.75
CA ASN A 892 14.73 2.99 -5.38
C ASN A 892 14.08 3.73 -6.56
N HIS A 893 14.37 3.41 -7.83
CA HIS A 893 13.80 4.14 -8.95
C HIS A 893 12.29 3.86 -9.08
N ALA A 894 11.46 4.91 -8.93
CA ALA A 894 10.01 4.79 -8.83
C ALA A 894 9.35 4.06 -10.01
N SER A 895 9.82 4.33 -11.24
CA SER A 895 9.24 3.72 -12.46
C SER A 895 9.85 2.38 -12.82
N ALA A 896 11.17 2.18 -12.62
CA ALA A 896 11.84 0.93 -12.92
C ALA A 896 11.53 -0.16 -11.88
N SER A 897 11.49 0.22 -10.59
CA SER A 897 11.10 -0.66 -9.46
C SER A 897 11.62 -2.10 -9.57
N CYS A 898 12.92 -2.30 -9.82
CA CYS A 898 13.49 -3.64 -10.10
C CYS A 898 13.23 -4.62 -8.95
N VAL A 899 13.35 -4.14 -7.70
CA VAL A 899 13.08 -4.93 -6.48
C VAL A 899 11.62 -5.35 -6.32
N ARG A 900 10.70 -4.76 -7.07
CA ARG A 900 9.31 -5.23 -7.12
C ARG A 900 9.21 -6.69 -7.58
N CYS A 901 10.02 -7.05 -8.57
CA CYS A 901 9.97 -8.35 -9.23
C CYS A 901 11.18 -9.24 -8.91
N HIS A 902 12.32 -8.64 -8.59
CA HIS A 902 13.60 -9.33 -8.43
C HIS A 902 14.09 -9.31 -6.99
N VAL A 903 14.71 -10.41 -6.55
CA VAL A 903 15.48 -10.46 -5.31
C VAL A 903 16.84 -9.80 -5.54
N VAL A 904 17.24 -8.88 -4.65
CA VAL A 904 18.54 -8.20 -4.60
C VAL A 904 19.02 -8.19 -3.15
N ASP A 905 20.23 -8.68 -2.88
CA ASP A 905 20.77 -8.84 -1.52
C ASP A 905 19.79 -9.59 -0.57
N GLY A 906 19.14 -10.63 -1.10
CA GLY A 906 18.17 -11.44 -0.36
C GLY A 906 16.81 -10.76 -0.10
N ARG A 907 16.54 -9.58 -0.67
CA ARG A 907 15.32 -8.77 -0.47
C ARG A 907 14.63 -8.50 -1.81
N GLY A 908 13.32 -8.37 -1.81
CA GLY A 908 12.50 -8.05 -2.98
C GLY A 908 11.53 -9.13 -3.40
N GLY A 909 10.88 -8.91 -4.56
CA GLY A 909 9.86 -9.79 -5.12
C GLY A 909 10.42 -11.06 -5.76
N ILE A 910 9.56 -12.05 -5.98
CA ILE A 910 9.89 -13.35 -6.60
C ILE A 910 9.22 -13.55 -7.96
N ALA A 911 8.69 -12.50 -8.56
CA ALA A 911 8.07 -12.57 -9.88
C ALA A 911 9.09 -12.67 -11.03
N GLY A 912 10.32 -12.20 -10.80
CA GLY A 912 11.47 -12.34 -11.70
C GLY A 912 12.60 -13.16 -11.10
N PRO A 913 13.62 -13.55 -11.91
CA PRO A 913 14.79 -14.26 -11.41
C PRO A 913 15.60 -13.39 -10.41
N SER A 914 16.24 -14.04 -9.41
CA SER A 914 17.14 -13.33 -8.51
C SER A 914 18.27 -12.64 -9.27
N LEU A 915 18.56 -11.39 -8.90
CA LEU A 915 19.69 -10.63 -9.36
C LEU A 915 20.96 -10.93 -8.52
N ASP A 916 20.83 -11.63 -7.39
CA ASP A 916 21.96 -12.12 -6.64
C ASP A 916 22.79 -13.07 -7.53
N GLY A 917 24.08 -12.81 -7.64
CA GLY A 917 24.98 -13.57 -8.50
C GLY A 917 24.77 -13.36 -10.02
N VAL A 918 23.97 -12.39 -10.46
CA VAL A 918 23.70 -12.17 -11.90
C VAL A 918 24.95 -11.78 -12.68
N GLY A 919 25.86 -11.03 -12.08
CA GLY A 919 27.14 -10.65 -12.69
C GLY A 919 28.09 -11.84 -12.93
N SER A 920 27.91 -12.97 -12.23
CA SER A 920 28.63 -14.23 -12.50
C SER A 920 28.00 -15.02 -13.66
N ARG A 921 26.72 -14.80 -13.96
CA ARG A 921 25.94 -15.54 -14.97
C ARG A 921 25.90 -14.84 -16.33
N LEU A 922 25.89 -13.50 -16.32
CA LEU A 922 25.69 -12.68 -17.53
C LEU A 922 26.82 -11.65 -17.65
N ASN A 923 27.33 -11.44 -18.89
CA ASN A 923 28.23 -10.33 -19.18
C ASN A 923 27.49 -9.00 -19.42
N ALA A 924 28.21 -7.89 -19.52
CA ALA A 924 27.61 -6.55 -19.66
C ALA A 924 26.68 -6.40 -20.88
N ALA A 925 26.95 -7.11 -21.98
CA ALA A 925 26.09 -7.07 -23.17
C ALA A 925 24.78 -7.84 -22.96
N GLU A 926 24.84 -8.97 -22.26
CA GLU A 926 23.68 -9.77 -21.91
C GLU A 926 22.85 -9.07 -20.83
N LEU A 927 23.47 -8.43 -19.84
CA LEU A 927 22.80 -7.59 -18.86
C LEU A 927 22.05 -6.43 -19.53
N LEU A 928 22.73 -5.70 -20.41
CA LEU A 928 22.09 -4.64 -21.18
C LEU A 928 20.89 -5.16 -21.98
N GLN A 929 21.07 -6.27 -22.69
CA GLN A 929 20.01 -6.88 -23.47
C GLN A 929 18.79 -7.24 -22.61
N SER A 930 19.02 -7.83 -21.42
CA SER A 930 17.94 -8.22 -20.50
C SER A 930 17.18 -7.01 -19.96
N VAL A 931 17.81 -5.85 -19.80
CA VAL A 931 17.18 -4.63 -19.31
C VAL A 931 16.36 -3.93 -20.41
N ILE A 932 16.91 -3.80 -21.63
CA ILE A 932 16.28 -2.99 -22.69
C ILE A 932 15.32 -3.79 -23.59
N ASP A 933 15.50 -5.11 -23.70
CA ASP A 933 14.69 -5.99 -24.53
C ASP A 933 14.57 -7.38 -23.87
N PRO A 934 13.82 -7.46 -22.77
CA PRO A 934 13.68 -8.68 -21.97
C PRO A 934 12.92 -9.80 -22.66
N GLN A 935 12.29 -9.54 -23.82
CA GLN A 935 11.60 -10.55 -24.63
C GLN A 935 12.58 -11.40 -25.45
N LYS A 936 13.79 -10.90 -25.70
CA LYS A 936 14.75 -11.58 -26.59
C LYS A 936 15.32 -12.86 -25.97
N VAL A 937 15.55 -12.87 -24.67
CA VAL A 937 16.01 -14.06 -23.93
C VAL A 937 15.27 -14.13 -22.60
N VAL A 938 14.39 -15.12 -22.46
CA VAL A 938 13.69 -15.38 -21.20
C VAL A 938 14.39 -16.53 -20.48
N VAL A 939 14.68 -16.35 -19.21
CA VAL A 939 15.37 -17.34 -18.36
C VAL A 939 14.50 -18.60 -18.19
N ASP A 940 15.12 -19.77 -18.24
CA ASP A 940 14.44 -21.06 -18.00
C ASP A 940 13.66 -21.04 -16.68
N GLY A 941 12.41 -21.50 -16.72
CA GLY A 941 11.49 -21.46 -15.58
C GLY A 941 10.63 -20.20 -15.48
N TYR A 942 10.88 -19.17 -16.30
CA TYR A 942 10.11 -17.93 -16.37
C TYR A 942 9.27 -17.80 -17.65
N GLY A 943 9.13 -18.88 -18.41
CA GLY A 943 8.23 -18.99 -19.56
C GLY A 943 8.86 -18.65 -20.90
N THR A 944 8.00 -18.40 -21.89
CA THR A 944 8.41 -18.04 -23.26
C THR A 944 8.18 -16.57 -23.58
N VAL A 945 7.49 -15.85 -22.68
CA VAL A 945 7.21 -14.41 -22.76
C VAL A 945 7.62 -13.79 -21.44
N SER A 946 8.47 -12.77 -21.48
CA SER A 946 8.91 -12.07 -20.28
C SER A 946 7.81 -11.19 -19.72
N ALA A 947 7.62 -11.24 -18.39
CA ALA A 947 6.78 -10.29 -17.66
C ALA A 947 7.51 -8.95 -17.38
N MET A 948 8.84 -8.89 -17.59
CA MET A 948 9.63 -7.68 -17.39
C MET A 948 9.30 -6.67 -18.50
N PRO A 949 8.91 -5.42 -18.14
CA PRO A 949 8.71 -4.37 -19.14
C PRO A 949 10.03 -3.97 -19.82
N GLU A 950 9.94 -3.46 -21.03
CA GLU A 950 11.10 -2.91 -21.75
C GLU A 950 11.55 -1.60 -21.10
N MET A 951 12.63 -1.62 -20.33
CA MET A 951 13.12 -0.46 -19.58
C MET A 951 13.61 0.68 -20.47
N ARG A 952 13.82 0.46 -21.76
CA ARG A 952 14.20 1.51 -22.74
C ARG A 952 13.16 2.63 -22.88
N GLU A 953 11.90 2.37 -22.51
CA GLU A 953 10.83 3.38 -22.53
C GLU A 953 10.75 4.16 -21.21
N THR A 954 11.32 3.61 -20.15
CA THR A 954 11.23 4.10 -18.76
C THR A 954 12.52 4.79 -18.32
N LEU A 955 13.67 4.28 -18.76
CA LEU A 955 15.00 4.69 -18.32
C LEU A 955 15.78 5.37 -19.45
N THR A 956 16.61 6.32 -19.08
CA THR A 956 17.60 6.91 -19.98
C THR A 956 18.78 5.94 -20.23
N PRO A 957 19.50 6.05 -21.35
CA PRO A 957 20.70 5.25 -21.59
C PRO A 957 21.75 5.36 -20.48
N ARG A 958 21.85 6.51 -19.83
CA ARG A 958 22.73 6.73 -18.69
C ARG A 958 22.33 5.89 -17.47
N GLU A 959 21.06 5.89 -17.14
CA GLU A 959 20.52 5.07 -16.03
C GLU A 959 20.68 3.58 -16.30
N VAL A 960 20.43 3.13 -17.52
CA VAL A 960 20.67 1.73 -17.91
C VAL A 960 22.14 1.37 -17.81
N ARG A 961 23.06 2.28 -18.17
CA ARG A 961 24.50 2.08 -18.02
C ARG A 961 24.89 1.90 -16.55
N ASP A 962 24.37 2.74 -15.67
CA ASP A 962 24.61 2.67 -14.24
C ASP A 962 24.07 1.35 -13.66
N ILE A 963 22.87 0.92 -14.07
CA ILE A 963 22.31 -0.40 -13.73
C ILE A 963 23.20 -1.55 -14.20
N VAL A 964 23.64 -1.54 -15.46
CA VAL A 964 24.53 -2.59 -16.00
C VAL A 964 25.83 -2.67 -15.22
N ALA A 965 26.42 -1.51 -14.86
CA ALA A 965 27.63 -1.44 -14.06
C ALA A 965 27.41 -2.07 -12.66
N TYR A 966 26.30 -1.77 -12.00
CA TYR A 966 25.96 -2.35 -10.70
C TYR A 966 25.70 -3.85 -10.80
N LEU A 967 24.84 -4.30 -11.71
CA LEU A 967 24.50 -5.71 -11.86
C LEU A 967 25.73 -6.58 -12.21
N ALA A 968 26.71 -6.02 -12.93
CA ALA A 968 27.97 -6.70 -13.19
C ALA A 968 28.82 -6.94 -11.91
N THR A 969 28.58 -6.17 -10.84
CA THR A 969 29.24 -6.37 -9.53
C THR A 969 28.50 -7.37 -8.63
N CYS A 970 27.26 -7.72 -8.94
CA CYS A 970 26.47 -8.71 -8.20
C CYS A 970 26.98 -10.12 -8.51
N THR A 971 28.12 -10.50 -7.96
CA THR A 971 28.72 -11.83 -8.07
C THR A 971 28.25 -12.71 -6.90
N GLU A 972 28.28 -14.04 -7.07
CA GLU A 972 27.85 -14.96 -6.00
C GLU A 972 28.60 -14.67 -4.71
N ILE A 973 27.84 -14.46 -3.63
CA ILE A 973 28.38 -14.51 -2.27
C ILE A 973 28.57 -15.99 -1.95
N ASP A 974 29.78 -16.39 -1.64
CA ASP A 974 30.04 -17.74 -1.08
C ASP A 974 29.10 -17.96 0.12
N SER A 975 28.19 -18.91 -0.02
CA SER A 975 27.16 -19.28 0.96
C SER A 975 27.77 -19.91 2.21
#